data_8a2886ad7e4f9ab196a1b6b34e85b065
#
_entry.id   8a2886ad7e4f9ab196a1b6b34e85b065
#
_cell.length_a   1.000
_cell.length_b   1.000
_cell.length_c   1.000
_cell.angle_alpha   90.00
_cell.angle_beta   90.00
_cell.angle_gamma   90.00
#
_symmetry.space_group_name_H-M   'P 1'
#
loop_
_entity.id
_entity.type
_entity.pdbx_description
1 polymer ?
#
loop_
_entity_poly.entity_id
_entity_poly.type
_entity_poly.pdbx_seq_one_letter_code
_entity_poly.pdbx_strand_id
1 'polypeptide(L)'
;TDRITAIFELVKNCYDANAENVKVSFFNIASNPKDGQIIISDDGTGMSFKDIKDKWMVVGTNSKRVELYSEAPYNRKFVGEKGVGRFAVDKLGERVEIKTKKRGEENWLHVKINWDEYESLSKKSTQSQLSLFTEVKNKYSYEKGLIDEHGTEIIISNIYDVWTTNDIERLYKELSKLVSPFYPVTPPFEISIDSNEFLEYTNKVVKPDPVKYYSHYAEVKYDTIKEVQESLYFNSKTGELDKKHIPKQIFGPIRLRIYYFDEAAKRRYRAAYKNDDTRIDGIKIYRDGIIATPFAEYEQQLDKKRDILGLDKRRYSFAFDTVGTREVIGVLDITKNDNPLIIDATNRQDFIDNTEYRRLKEFIIEQLSAFEELKRHERVIKRSIVENKLIDASTDVKIFEKELQKIERAIEKTNPTAKENISRLKEQAKGLHQIISKGISEQKKYQKEVERKEKVLYRLVSMQEFASLITHAVRTSIAKVKHLGEFFKLNYPNQSLEKYFKQYSVVIYREMETLLAVTDFMLSFANVDPESFEEFNLSELVKGLLENHYKDVFRKENIHLEVDIKDDFLIETNKEAFQDIFQNLVSNSIKALKDVSDKKIKCTGYLNTDSFVIYFSDNGYGIDMNDKEWIFGLYNTRTAELGGAGLGLYIVEKQILALNGKIEVVENEFKPTGATFKITIPFTN
;
A
#
# COMPACT_ATOMS: atom_id res chain seq x y z
N THR A 1 -12.61 -12.94 14.48
CA THR A 1 -12.28 -13.85 13.35
C THR A 1 -13.57 -14.33 12.76
N ASP A 2 -13.80 -14.16 11.44
CA ASP A 2 -15.00 -14.67 10.78
C ASP A 2 -14.84 -16.18 10.49
N ARG A 3 -15.95 -16.87 10.18
CA ARG A 3 -16.00 -18.32 9.96
C ARG A 3 -15.14 -18.80 8.78
N ILE A 4 -14.97 -17.98 7.74
CA ILE A 4 -14.12 -18.28 6.57
C ILE A 4 -12.65 -18.23 6.95
N THR A 5 -12.24 -17.19 7.67
CA THR A 5 -10.89 -17.08 8.25
C THR A 5 -10.58 -18.22 9.19
N ALA A 6 -11.58 -18.70 9.95
CA ALA A 6 -11.41 -19.85 10.83
C ALA A 6 -10.99 -21.12 10.07
N ILE A 7 -11.70 -21.46 8.99
CA ILE A 7 -11.34 -22.61 8.14
C ILE A 7 -10.00 -22.38 7.46
N PHE A 8 -9.74 -21.18 6.96
CA PHE A 8 -8.47 -20.83 6.32
C PHE A 8 -7.27 -21.09 7.26
N GLU A 9 -7.38 -20.69 8.53
CA GLU A 9 -6.34 -20.94 9.52
C GLU A 9 -6.16 -22.43 9.85
N LEU A 10 -7.25 -23.22 9.86
CA LEU A 10 -7.16 -24.67 10.04
C LEU A 10 -6.44 -25.33 8.85
N VAL A 11 -6.74 -24.93 7.63
CA VAL A 11 -6.05 -25.44 6.42
C VAL A 11 -4.56 -25.05 6.44
N LYS A 12 -4.20 -23.84 6.90
CA LYS A 12 -2.78 -23.46 7.11
C LYS A 12 -2.09 -24.38 8.13
N ASN A 13 -2.78 -24.79 9.19
CA ASN A 13 -2.21 -25.73 10.15
C ASN A 13 -1.95 -27.12 9.52
N CYS A 14 -2.78 -27.57 8.58
CA CYS A 14 -2.54 -28.81 7.83
C CYS A 14 -1.25 -28.72 7.00
N TYR A 15 -1.00 -27.57 6.35
CA TYR A 15 0.29 -27.32 5.67
C TYR A 15 1.47 -27.39 6.64
N ASP A 16 1.35 -26.76 7.80
CA ASP A 16 2.37 -26.80 8.85
C ASP A 16 2.61 -28.21 9.39
N ALA A 17 1.59 -29.08 9.33
CA ALA A 17 1.67 -30.50 9.70
C ALA A 17 2.22 -31.41 8.58
N ASN A 18 2.84 -30.85 7.53
CA ASN A 18 3.38 -31.61 6.39
C ASN A 18 2.32 -32.35 5.55
N ALA A 19 1.05 -31.95 5.58
CA ALA A 19 0.03 -32.55 4.73
C ALA A 19 0.32 -32.34 3.24
N GLU A 20 0.05 -33.33 2.41
CA GLU A 20 0.02 -33.22 0.95
C GLU A 20 -1.41 -32.97 0.46
N ASN A 21 -2.39 -33.56 1.13
CA ASN A 21 -3.79 -33.44 0.79
C ASN A 21 -4.60 -32.94 1.98
N VAL A 22 -5.44 -31.93 1.71
CA VAL A 22 -6.39 -31.41 2.69
C VAL A 22 -7.78 -31.40 2.08
N LYS A 23 -8.75 -31.98 2.80
CA LYS A 23 -10.15 -32.00 2.40
C LYS A 23 -11.02 -31.26 3.41
N VAL A 24 -11.79 -30.28 2.95
CA VAL A 24 -12.77 -29.56 3.76
C VAL A 24 -14.15 -30.00 3.32
N SER A 25 -14.85 -30.76 4.15
CA SER A 25 -16.14 -31.37 3.86
C SER A 25 -17.27 -30.70 4.65
N PHE A 26 -18.40 -30.50 3.99
CA PHE A 26 -19.59 -29.85 4.52
C PHE A 26 -20.80 -30.75 4.38
N PHE A 27 -21.47 -31.04 5.50
CA PHE A 27 -22.67 -31.86 5.54
C PHE A 27 -23.79 -31.15 6.29
N ASN A 28 -24.99 -31.07 5.68
CA ASN A 28 -26.21 -30.52 6.25
C ASN A 28 -26.10 -29.08 6.83
N ILE A 29 -25.17 -28.28 6.33
CA ILE A 29 -24.86 -26.95 6.85
C ILE A 29 -25.85 -25.87 6.37
N ALA A 30 -26.56 -26.11 5.29
CA ALA A 30 -27.58 -25.18 4.74
C ALA A 30 -28.97 -25.49 5.26
N SER A 31 -29.32 -26.77 5.37
CA SER A 31 -30.67 -27.23 5.73
C SER A 31 -30.92 -27.25 7.23
N ASN A 32 -29.97 -27.76 8.02
CA ASN A 32 -30.07 -27.82 9.49
C ASN A 32 -28.71 -27.70 10.17
N PRO A 33 -28.28 -26.48 10.57
CA PRO A 33 -26.97 -26.27 11.17
C PRO A 33 -26.73 -27.09 12.46
N LYS A 34 -27.79 -27.41 13.21
CA LYS A 34 -27.65 -28.21 14.45
C LYS A 34 -27.26 -29.67 14.17
N ASP A 35 -27.67 -30.22 13.03
CA ASP A 35 -27.25 -31.52 12.53
C ASP A 35 -26.11 -31.42 11.52
N GLY A 36 -25.67 -30.18 11.25
CA GLY A 36 -24.61 -29.87 10.32
C GLY A 36 -23.22 -30.24 10.87
N GLN A 37 -22.34 -30.61 9.93
CA GLN A 37 -20.94 -30.90 10.22
C GLN A 37 -20.00 -30.23 9.22
N ILE A 38 -18.87 -29.73 9.74
CA ILE A 38 -17.71 -29.29 8.97
C ILE A 38 -16.55 -30.20 9.36
N ILE A 39 -15.95 -30.88 8.38
CA ILE A 39 -14.84 -31.80 8.60
C ILE A 39 -13.62 -31.29 7.83
N ILE A 40 -12.52 -31.09 8.53
CA ILE A 40 -11.22 -30.78 7.93
C ILE A 40 -10.32 -32.00 8.17
N SER A 41 -9.93 -32.69 7.10
CA SER A 41 -9.07 -33.85 7.14
C SER A 41 -7.78 -33.61 6.37
N ASP A 42 -6.65 -34.07 6.91
CA ASP A 42 -5.32 -34.00 6.32
C ASP A 42 -4.55 -35.32 6.50
N ASP A 43 -3.60 -35.55 5.60
CA ASP A 43 -2.66 -36.67 5.61
C ASP A 43 -1.28 -36.29 6.20
N GLY A 44 -1.25 -35.24 7.03
CA GLY A 44 -0.02 -34.74 7.66
C GLY A 44 0.55 -35.66 8.73
N THR A 45 1.53 -35.16 9.50
CA THR A 45 2.26 -35.96 10.52
C THR A 45 1.40 -36.43 11.68
N GLY A 46 0.18 -35.92 11.85
CA GLY A 46 -0.70 -36.18 12.97
C GLY A 46 -0.17 -35.65 14.31
N MET A 47 -0.91 -35.93 15.38
CA MET A 47 -0.59 -35.45 16.73
C MET A 47 -0.61 -36.62 17.74
N SER A 48 0.36 -36.63 18.64
CA SER A 48 0.32 -37.50 19.83
C SER A 48 -0.58 -36.89 20.92
N PHE A 49 -0.91 -37.67 21.95
CA PHE A 49 -1.62 -37.15 23.13
C PHE A 49 -0.88 -35.97 23.77
N LYS A 50 0.46 -36.03 23.80
CA LYS A 50 1.29 -34.96 24.33
C LYS A 50 1.17 -33.69 23.47
N ASP A 51 1.15 -33.81 22.13
CA ASP A 51 0.98 -32.68 21.22
C ASP A 51 -0.41 -32.02 21.40
N ILE A 52 -1.48 -32.84 21.60
CA ILE A 52 -2.80 -32.32 21.93
C ILE A 52 -2.77 -31.53 23.23
N LYS A 53 -2.25 -32.15 24.31
CA LYS A 53 -2.24 -31.57 25.66
C LYS A 53 -1.37 -30.32 25.76
N ASP A 54 -0.14 -30.39 25.28
CA ASP A 54 0.90 -29.39 25.55
C ASP A 54 0.98 -28.31 24.45
N LYS A 55 0.49 -28.62 23.24
CA LYS A 55 0.55 -27.71 22.11
C LYS A 55 -0.83 -27.28 21.63
N TRP A 56 -1.77 -28.22 21.40
CA TRP A 56 -3.07 -27.89 20.81
C TRP A 56 -4.04 -27.23 21.79
N MET A 57 -4.07 -27.69 23.05
CA MET A 57 -4.96 -27.18 24.11
C MET A 57 -4.41 -25.94 24.84
N VAL A 58 -3.18 -25.53 24.61
CA VAL A 58 -2.55 -24.41 25.32
C VAL A 58 -2.57 -23.13 24.49
N VAL A 59 -3.14 -22.03 25.00
CA VAL A 59 -3.20 -20.72 24.33
C VAL A 59 -1.82 -20.07 24.27
N GLY A 60 -1.41 -19.61 23.10
CA GLY A 60 -0.21 -18.77 22.99
C GLY A 60 1.11 -19.52 23.20
N THR A 61 1.19 -20.81 22.83
CA THR A 61 2.46 -21.55 22.90
C THR A 61 3.55 -20.89 22.04
N ASN A 62 4.73 -20.72 22.64
CA ASN A 62 5.92 -20.24 21.93
C ASN A 62 6.60 -21.31 21.06
N SER A 63 6.05 -22.52 20.95
CA SER A 63 6.67 -23.63 20.23
C SER A 63 6.99 -23.29 18.78
N LYS A 64 6.07 -22.69 18.03
CA LYS A 64 6.29 -22.24 16.65
C LYS A 64 7.20 -21.00 16.52
N ARG A 65 7.56 -20.34 17.63
CA ARG A 65 8.56 -19.26 17.63
C ARG A 65 9.98 -19.76 17.78
N VAL A 66 10.13 -20.92 18.41
CA VAL A 66 11.43 -21.58 18.63
C VAL A 66 11.74 -22.52 17.47
N GLU A 67 10.78 -23.32 17.04
CA GLU A 67 10.87 -24.20 15.89
C GLU A 67 10.30 -23.50 14.66
N LEU A 68 11.15 -23.08 13.75
CA LEU A 68 10.74 -22.35 12.53
C LEU A 68 10.29 -23.26 11.39
N TYR A 69 10.52 -24.56 11.49
CA TYR A 69 10.28 -25.55 10.45
C TYR A 69 9.54 -26.76 10.97
N SER A 70 8.74 -27.39 10.12
CA SER A 70 8.13 -28.69 10.37
C SER A 70 9.18 -29.80 10.46
N GLU A 71 8.80 -30.92 11.08
CA GLU A 71 9.63 -32.13 11.13
C GLU A 71 9.92 -32.67 9.71
N ALA A 72 10.94 -33.56 9.60
CA ALA A 72 11.15 -34.34 8.39
C ALA A 72 9.84 -35.09 7.99
N PRO A 73 9.59 -35.35 6.69
CA PRO A 73 10.55 -35.27 5.59
C PRO A 73 10.65 -33.91 4.90
N TYR A 74 9.71 -32.96 5.14
CA TYR A 74 9.56 -31.82 4.24
C TYR A 74 10.22 -30.57 4.74
N ASN A 75 10.46 -30.42 6.05
CA ASN A 75 11.06 -29.23 6.64
C ASN A 75 10.38 -27.92 6.16
N ARG A 76 9.05 -27.96 6.01
CA ARG A 76 8.27 -26.79 5.60
C ARG A 76 8.39 -25.69 6.64
N LYS A 77 8.55 -24.47 6.21
CA LYS A 77 8.48 -23.33 7.11
C LYS A 77 7.04 -23.17 7.62
N PHE A 78 6.88 -23.03 8.93
CA PHE A 78 5.55 -22.80 9.52
C PHE A 78 4.95 -21.48 9.04
N VAL A 79 3.69 -21.54 8.59
CA VAL A 79 2.89 -20.40 8.13
C VAL A 79 1.93 -19.92 9.22
N GLY A 80 1.50 -20.78 10.11
CA GLY A 80 0.60 -20.45 11.24
C GLY A 80 1.29 -19.62 12.34
N GLU A 81 0.65 -18.54 12.83
CA GLU A 81 1.34 -17.51 13.61
C GLU A 81 1.41 -17.69 15.13
N LYS A 82 0.30 -17.93 15.81
CA LYS A 82 0.25 -17.69 17.28
C LYS A 82 -0.33 -18.85 18.10
N GLY A 83 -0.59 -19.99 17.48
CA GLY A 83 -1.35 -21.04 18.15
C GLY A 83 -2.79 -20.60 18.51
N VAL A 84 -3.32 -19.59 17.83
CA VAL A 84 -4.67 -19.03 18.06
C VAL A 84 -5.69 -19.60 17.08
N GLY A 85 -5.23 -20.08 15.90
CA GLY A 85 -6.10 -20.60 14.83
C GLY A 85 -6.94 -21.82 15.27
N ARG A 86 -6.45 -22.59 16.26
CA ARG A 86 -7.19 -23.70 16.86
C ARG A 86 -8.45 -23.26 17.61
N PHE A 87 -8.47 -22.04 18.18
CA PHE A 87 -9.65 -21.46 18.81
C PHE A 87 -10.62 -20.84 17.79
N ALA A 88 -10.22 -20.76 16.53
CA ALA A 88 -11.14 -20.43 15.47
C ALA A 88 -12.24 -21.49 15.29
N VAL A 89 -11.99 -22.72 15.78
CA VAL A 89 -12.97 -23.82 15.78
C VAL A 89 -14.19 -23.48 16.64
N ASP A 90 -14.02 -22.74 17.74
CA ASP A 90 -15.10 -22.27 18.62
C ASP A 90 -16.10 -21.32 17.92
N LYS A 91 -15.72 -20.73 16.80
CA LYS A 91 -16.57 -19.87 15.97
C LYS A 91 -17.42 -20.63 14.96
N LEU A 92 -17.12 -21.89 14.73
CA LEU A 92 -17.77 -22.70 13.72
C LEU A 92 -18.91 -23.56 14.29
N GLY A 93 -18.73 -24.12 15.48
CA GLY A 93 -19.73 -24.98 16.11
C GLY A 93 -19.43 -25.29 17.56
N GLU A 94 -20.42 -25.86 18.25
CA GLU A 94 -20.42 -26.12 19.70
C GLU A 94 -19.51 -27.31 20.09
N ARG A 95 -19.45 -28.35 19.24
CA ARG A 95 -18.75 -29.60 19.54
C ARG A 95 -17.64 -29.86 18.53
N VAL A 96 -16.51 -30.28 19.07
CA VAL A 96 -15.34 -30.63 18.25
C VAL A 96 -14.85 -32.01 18.65
N GLU A 97 -14.66 -32.85 17.63
CA GLU A 97 -13.95 -34.13 17.78
C GLU A 97 -12.66 -34.06 16.94
N ILE A 98 -11.52 -34.32 17.57
CA ILE A 98 -10.23 -34.46 16.92
C ILE A 98 -9.90 -35.93 16.85
N LYS A 99 -9.79 -36.46 15.64
CA LYS A 99 -9.30 -37.79 15.37
C LYS A 99 -7.93 -37.66 14.74
N THR A 100 -6.87 -38.13 15.39
CA THR A 100 -5.51 -37.94 14.92
C THR A 100 -4.62 -39.14 15.22
N LYS A 101 -3.69 -39.40 14.33
CA LYS A 101 -2.71 -40.48 14.49
C LYS A 101 -1.34 -39.98 13.99
N LYS A 102 -0.37 -40.02 14.88
CA LYS A 102 0.99 -39.64 14.54
C LYS A 102 1.62 -40.74 13.68
N ARG A 103 2.43 -40.37 12.70
CA ARG A 103 3.16 -41.30 11.84
C ARG A 103 3.97 -42.29 12.69
N GLY A 104 3.75 -43.60 12.46
CA GLY A 104 4.43 -44.68 13.19
C GLY A 104 3.76 -45.09 14.51
N GLU A 105 2.68 -44.46 14.97
CA GLU A 105 1.86 -44.92 16.08
C GLU A 105 0.85 -45.98 15.59
N GLU A 106 0.40 -46.90 16.51
CA GLU A 106 -0.54 -47.95 16.13
C GLU A 106 -2.01 -47.51 16.22
N ASN A 107 -2.32 -46.54 17.08
CA ASN A 107 -3.68 -46.20 17.40
C ASN A 107 -4.05 -44.77 17.00
N TRP A 108 -5.27 -44.60 16.54
CA TRP A 108 -5.90 -43.30 16.42
C TRP A 108 -6.30 -42.78 17.81
N LEU A 109 -5.98 -41.54 18.09
CA LEU A 109 -6.42 -40.82 19.27
C LEU A 109 -7.67 -40.00 18.91
N HIS A 110 -8.73 -40.19 19.66
CA HIS A 110 -9.97 -39.41 19.56
C HIS A 110 -10.09 -38.51 20.78
N VAL A 111 -10.27 -37.22 20.60
CA VAL A 111 -10.48 -36.23 21.65
C VAL A 111 -11.77 -35.49 21.40
N LYS A 112 -12.69 -35.46 22.36
CA LYS A 112 -13.98 -34.78 22.27
C LYS A 112 -13.99 -33.55 23.18
N ILE A 113 -14.33 -32.41 22.60
CA ILE A 113 -14.37 -31.10 23.24
C ILE A 113 -15.77 -30.51 23.08
N ASN A 114 -16.34 -30.03 24.17
CA ASN A 114 -17.61 -29.32 24.19
C ASN A 114 -17.39 -27.88 24.69
N TRP A 115 -17.54 -26.90 23.81
CA TRP A 115 -17.29 -25.49 24.13
C TRP A 115 -18.30 -24.90 25.12
N ASP A 116 -19.53 -25.39 25.18
CA ASP A 116 -20.53 -24.95 26.15
C ASP A 116 -20.09 -25.21 27.60
N GLU A 117 -19.33 -26.27 27.84
CA GLU A 117 -18.79 -26.56 29.18
C GLU A 117 -17.77 -25.48 29.60
N TYR A 118 -16.96 -24.97 28.65
CA TYR A 118 -16.01 -23.90 28.90
C TYR A 118 -16.72 -22.55 29.12
N GLU A 119 -17.77 -22.23 28.33
CA GLU A 119 -18.56 -21.03 28.51
C GLU A 119 -19.33 -20.99 29.83
N SER A 120 -19.90 -22.12 30.26
CA SER A 120 -20.66 -22.24 31.50
C SER A 120 -19.79 -22.00 32.73
N LEU A 121 -18.52 -22.41 32.70
CA LEU A 121 -17.55 -22.17 33.77
C LEU A 121 -17.07 -20.73 33.78
N SER A 122 -16.87 -20.09 32.60
CA SER A 122 -16.44 -18.70 32.51
C SER A 122 -17.47 -17.74 33.12
N LYS A 123 -18.75 -18.06 33.03
CA LYS A 123 -19.85 -17.25 33.61
C LYS A 123 -19.96 -17.44 35.14
N LYS A 124 -19.35 -18.46 35.70
CA LYS A 124 -19.42 -18.81 37.14
C LYS A 124 -18.19 -18.40 37.95
N SER A 125 -17.07 -18.11 37.33
CA SER A 125 -15.83 -17.82 38.04
C SER A 125 -15.31 -16.42 37.74
N THR A 126 -14.97 -15.68 38.81
CA THR A 126 -14.19 -14.43 38.78
C THR A 126 -12.68 -14.70 38.67
N GLN A 127 -12.25 -15.93 38.42
CA GLN A 127 -10.85 -16.37 38.37
C GLN A 127 -10.30 -16.32 36.93
N SER A 128 -8.98 -16.19 36.83
CA SER A 128 -8.25 -16.02 35.58
C SER A 128 -8.54 -17.11 34.53
N GLN A 129 -8.55 -16.76 33.24
CA GLN A 129 -8.77 -17.66 32.09
C GLN A 129 -7.89 -18.93 32.10
N LEU A 130 -6.77 -18.94 32.79
CA LEU A 130 -5.88 -20.12 32.92
C LEU A 130 -6.48 -21.26 33.73
N SER A 131 -7.34 -20.99 34.75
CA SER A 131 -7.97 -22.01 35.56
C SER A 131 -9.09 -22.75 34.82
N LEU A 132 -9.74 -22.12 33.85
CA LEU A 132 -10.81 -22.72 33.04
C LEU A 132 -10.36 -23.97 32.28
N PHE A 133 -9.14 -23.94 31.71
CA PHE A 133 -8.59 -25.07 30.95
C PHE A 133 -8.15 -26.27 31.82
N THR A 134 -8.00 -26.07 33.12
CA THR A 134 -7.64 -27.14 34.05
C THR A 134 -8.85 -27.83 34.69
N GLU A 135 -10.03 -27.20 34.67
CA GLU A 135 -11.25 -27.66 35.28
C GLU A 135 -12.14 -28.52 34.35
N VAL A 136 -12.08 -28.25 33.02
CA VAL A 136 -12.86 -29.01 32.04
C VAL A 136 -12.16 -30.31 31.69
N LYS A 137 -12.85 -31.45 31.89
CA LYS A 137 -12.35 -32.80 31.60
C LYS A 137 -12.78 -33.22 30.20
N ASN A 138 -11.92 -33.03 29.21
CA ASN A 138 -12.16 -33.56 27.86
C ASN A 138 -12.05 -35.08 27.84
N LYS A 139 -12.97 -35.71 27.08
CA LYS A 139 -12.97 -37.19 26.94
C LYS A 139 -12.04 -37.56 25.79
N TYR A 140 -11.27 -38.61 25.96
CA TYR A 140 -10.45 -39.18 24.90
C TYR A 140 -10.54 -40.71 24.88
N SER A 141 -10.28 -41.33 23.73
CA SER A 141 -10.23 -42.76 23.51
C SER A 141 -9.22 -43.08 22.40
N TYR A 142 -8.83 -44.38 22.38
CA TYR A 142 -7.95 -44.88 21.32
C TYR A 142 -8.69 -45.93 20.48
N GLU A 143 -8.45 -45.91 19.16
CA GLU A 143 -8.95 -46.87 18.19
C GLU A 143 -7.77 -47.45 17.40
N LYS A 144 -7.72 -48.78 17.20
CA LYS A 144 -6.63 -49.41 16.44
C LYS A 144 -6.70 -49.02 14.97
N GLY A 145 -5.58 -48.53 14.41
CA GLY A 145 -5.42 -48.19 13.01
C GLY A 145 -4.41 -49.05 12.28
N LEU A 146 -4.27 -48.85 10.98
CA LEU A 146 -3.20 -49.48 10.21
C LEU A 146 -1.90 -48.70 10.42
N ILE A 147 -0.75 -49.35 10.35
CA ILE A 147 0.55 -48.78 10.71
C ILE A 147 0.95 -47.63 9.77
N ASP A 148 0.54 -47.68 8.48
CA ASP A 148 0.83 -46.69 7.45
C ASP A 148 -0.14 -45.49 7.44
N GLU A 149 -1.24 -45.59 8.21
CA GLU A 149 -2.16 -44.46 8.31
C GLU A 149 -1.62 -43.40 9.27
N HIS A 150 -1.74 -42.15 8.89
CA HIS A 150 -1.45 -40.98 9.73
C HIS A 150 -2.25 -39.77 9.26
N GLY A 151 -2.30 -38.74 10.09
CA GLY A 151 -2.99 -37.49 9.75
C GLY A 151 -3.91 -37.00 10.84
N THR A 152 -4.71 -35.99 10.51
CA THR A 152 -5.66 -35.41 11.45
C THR A 152 -7.00 -35.18 10.78
N GLU A 153 -8.08 -35.46 11.51
CA GLU A 153 -9.45 -35.12 11.14
C GLU A 153 -10.07 -34.31 12.28
N ILE A 154 -10.49 -33.08 11.97
CA ILE A 154 -11.20 -32.20 12.89
C ILE A 154 -12.65 -32.15 12.46
N ILE A 155 -13.53 -32.72 13.29
CA ILE A 155 -14.97 -32.78 13.04
C ILE A 155 -15.65 -31.76 13.94
N ILE A 156 -16.30 -30.76 13.32
CA ILE A 156 -17.03 -29.73 14.02
C ILE A 156 -18.52 -29.98 13.78
N SER A 157 -19.29 -30.08 14.85
CA SER A 157 -20.73 -30.36 14.79
C SER A 157 -21.52 -29.39 15.65
N ASN A 158 -22.85 -29.38 15.43
CA ASN A 158 -23.75 -28.38 15.99
C ASN A 158 -23.31 -26.97 15.59
N ILE A 159 -23.36 -26.73 14.25
CA ILE A 159 -22.85 -25.50 13.62
C ILE A 159 -23.71 -24.29 14.02
N TYR A 160 -23.09 -23.16 14.32
CA TYR A 160 -23.82 -21.97 14.78
C TYR A 160 -24.63 -21.29 13.68
N ASP A 161 -24.08 -21.23 12.48
CA ASP A 161 -24.67 -20.46 11.38
C ASP A 161 -25.01 -21.31 10.17
N VAL A 162 -26.08 -20.95 9.49
CA VAL A 162 -26.41 -21.49 8.16
C VAL A 162 -25.33 -21.03 7.16
N TRP A 163 -24.86 -21.95 6.33
CA TRP A 163 -23.95 -21.66 5.23
C TRP A 163 -24.72 -21.59 3.90
N THR A 164 -24.38 -20.61 3.10
CA THR A 164 -24.95 -20.39 1.77
C THR A 164 -23.95 -20.74 0.67
N THR A 165 -24.42 -20.92 -0.56
CA THR A 165 -23.55 -21.08 -1.73
C THR A 165 -22.52 -19.95 -1.83
N ASN A 166 -22.92 -18.72 -1.50
CA ASN A 166 -22.02 -17.58 -1.51
C ASN A 166 -20.90 -17.69 -0.47
N ASP A 167 -21.17 -18.27 0.71
CA ASP A 167 -20.15 -18.50 1.73
C ASP A 167 -19.12 -19.54 1.27
N ILE A 168 -19.58 -20.64 0.63
CA ILE A 168 -18.69 -21.66 0.07
C ILE A 168 -17.87 -21.09 -1.09
N GLU A 169 -18.49 -20.29 -1.95
CA GLU A 169 -17.77 -19.58 -3.03
C GLU A 169 -16.70 -18.64 -2.47
N ARG A 170 -17.02 -17.89 -1.42
CA ARG A 170 -16.04 -17.03 -0.73
C ARG A 170 -14.89 -17.85 -0.13
N LEU A 171 -15.20 -18.95 0.56
CA LEU A 171 -14.21 -19.86 1.11
C LEU A 171 -13.30 -20.44 0.02
N TYR A 172 -13.88 -20.91 -1.10
CA TYR A 172 -13.12 -21.40 -2.25
C TYR A 172 -12.15 -20.32 -2.77
N LYS A 173 -12.62 -19.09 -2.92
CA LYS A 173 -11.81 -17.95 -3.36
C LYS A 173 -10.67 -17.65 -2.37
N GLU A 174 -10.93 -17.70 -1.06
CA GLU A 174 -9.89 -17.46 -0.06
C GLU A 174 -8.85 -18.59 -0.04
N LEU A 175 -9.29 -19.85 -0.03
CA LEU A 175 -8.39 -21.00 -0.06
C LEU A 175 -7.54 -21.03 -1.36
N SER A 176 -8.09 -20.57 -2.49
CA SER A 176 -7.36 -20.50 -3.76
C SER A 176 -6.18 -19.51 -3.74
N LYS A 177 -6.17 -18.59 -2.79
CA LYS A 177 -5.06 -17.64 -2.59
C LYS A 177 -3.91 -18.22 -1.77
N LEU A 178 -4.13 -19.34 -1.05
CA LEU A 178 -3.13 -19.88 -0.13
C LEU A 178 -1.89 -20.39 -0.86
N VAL A 179 -2.07 -21.02 -2.01
CA VAL A 179 -1.01 -21.61 -2.82
C VAL A 179 -0.73 -20.73 -4.03
N SER A 180 0.54 -20.59 -4.40
CA SER A 180 0.93 -19.81 -5.59
C SER A 180 0.26 -20.37 -6.85
N PRO A 181 -0.38 -19.50 -7.67
CA PRO A 181 -1.01 -19.94 -8.91
C PRO A 181 -0.01 -20.36 -9.99
N PHE A 182 1.29 -20.08 -9.84
CA PHE A 182 2.30 -20.27 -10.87
C PHE A 182 3.37 -21.28 -10.48
N TYR A 183 3.49 -21.61 -9.20
CA TYR A 183 4.50 -22.55 -8.69
C TYR A 183 3.82 -23.59 -7.83
N PRO A 184 3.90 -24.86 -8.23
CA PRO A 184 3.51 -25.94 -7.35
C PRO A 184 4.38 -25.89 -6.09
N VAL A 185 3.73 -26.02 -4.94
CA VAL A 185 4.43 -26.25 -3.68
C VAL A 185 5.17 -27.58 -3.80
N THR A 186 6.41 -27.60 -3.37
CA THR A 186 7.20 -28.85 -3.36
C THR A 186 7.61 -29.13 -1.91
N PRO A 187 7.14 -30.23 -1.33
CA PRO A 187 6.22 -31.25 -1.87
C PRO A 187 4.80 -30.73 -2.11
N PRO A 188 3.98 -31.43 -2.87
CA PRO A 188 2.62 -31.00 -3.23
C PRO A 188 1.78 -30.65 -2.01
N PHE A 189 0.89 -29.69 -2.16
CA PHE A 189 -0.14 -29.35 -1.17
C PHE A 189 -1.43 -29.06 -1.92
N GLU A 190 -2.34 -30.02 -1.93
CA GLU A 190 -3.61 -29.94 -2.61
C GLU A 190 -4.75 -29.75 -1.60
N ILE A 191 -5.63 -28.80 -1.89
CA ILE A 191 -6.83 -28.52 -1.09
C ILE A 191 -8.04 -28.90 -1.91
N SER A 192 -9.00 -29.61 -1.31
CA SER A 192 -10.30 -29.91 -1.93
C SER A 192 -11.45 -29.51 -1.00
N ILE A 193 -12.56 -29.10 -1.60
CA ILE A 193 -13.84 -28.88 -0.92
C ILE A 193 -14.80 -29.95 -1.35
N ASP A 194 -15.56 -30.50 -0.39
CA ASP A 194 -16.59 -31.47 -0.64
C ASP A 194 -17.90 -31.06 0.05
N SER A 195 -19.02 -31.21 -0.62
CA SER A 195 -20.33 -30.90 -0.04
C SER A 195 -21.42 -31.77 -0.62
N ASN A 196 -22.31 -32.24 0.26
CA ASN A 196 -23.49 -32.99 -0.14
C ASN A 196 -24.68 -32.08 -0.55
N GLU A 197 -24.67 -30.80 -0.15
CA GLU A 197 -25.74 -29.83 -0.42
C GLU A 197 -25.39 -28.88 -1.57
N PHE A 198 -24.12 -28.58 -1.79
CA PHE A 198 -23.63 -27.71 -2.85
C PHE A 198 -22.90 -28.54 -3.91
N LEU A 199 -23.65 -29.13 -4.84
CA LEU A 199 -23.17 -30.12 -5.81
C LEU A 199 -21.99 -29.66 -6.68
N GLU A 200 -21.89 -28.37 -6.96
CA GLU A 200 -20.76 -27.80 -7.71
C GLU A 200 -19.43 -27.84 -6.96
N TYR A 201 -19.48 -28.12 -5.65
CA TYR A 201 -18.32 -28.26 -4.77
C TYR A 201 -18.07 -29.70 -4.31
N THR A 202 -18.73 -30.70 -4.93
CA THR A 202 -18.47 -32.12 -4.63
C THR A 202 -17.07 -32.51 -5.09
N ASN A 203 -16.19 -32.86 -4.14
CA ASN A 203 -14.78 -33.21 -4.37
C ASN A 203 -14.05 -32.21 -5.29
N LYS A 204 -14.35 -30.92 -5.17
CA LYS A 204 -13.80 -29.89 -6.02
C LYS A 204 -12.41 -29.46 -5.52
N VAL A 205 -11.39 -29.72 -6.35
CA VAL A 205 -10.03 -29.27 -6.07
C VAL A 205 -9.98 -27.74 -6.15
N VAL A 206 -9.40 -27.11 -5.12
CA VAL A 206 -9.23 -25.67 -5.05
C VAL A 206 -8.05 -25.28 -5.93
N LYS A 207 -8.31 -24.57 -6.99
CA LYS A 207 -7.29 -24.06 -7.91
C LYS A 207 -7.43 -22.56 -8.06
N PRO A 208 -6.31 -21.83 -8.13
CA PRO A 208 -6.35 -20.41 -8.50
C PRO A 208 -6.97 -20.26 -9.89
N ASP A 209 -7.92 -19.36 -10.03
CA ASP A 209 -8.48 -19.03 -11.34
C ASP A 209 -7.41 -18.35 -12.21
N PRO A 210 -7.30 -18.71 -13.49
CA PRO A 210 -6.41 -18.00 -14.40
C PRO A 210 -6.84 -16.54 -14.52
N VAL A 211 -5.89 -15.63 -14.48
CA VAL A 211 -6.14 -14.20 -14.64
C VAL A 211 -6.55 -13.94 -16.11
N LYS A 212 -7.75 -13.41 -16.30
CA LYS A 212 -8.36 -13.11 -17.62
C LYS A 212 -8.70 -11.62 -17.72
N TYR A 213 -8.96 -11.17 -18.95
CA TYR A 213 -9.45 -9.81 -19.26
C TYR A 213 -8.47 -8.67 -18.96
N TYR A 214 -7.21 -8.94 -18.63
CA TYR A 214 -6.19 -7.90 -18.47
C TYR A 214 -5.89 -7.18 -19.80
N SER A 215 -5.39 -5.96 -19.71
CA SER A 215 -4.95 -5.18 -20.89
C SER A 215 -3.46 -5.38 -21.20
N HIS A 216 -2.64 -5.48 -20.18
CA HIS A 216 -1.20 -5.69 -20.31
C HIS A 216 -0.73 -6.66 -19.21
N TYR A 217 0.39 -7.33 -19.44
CA TYR A 217 1.04 -8.03 -18.35
C TYR A 217 2.56 -7.86 -18.40
N ALA A 218 3.21 -7.94 -17.26
CA ALA A 218 4.65 -8.02 -17.12
C ALA A 218 5.03 -9.36 -16.49
N GLU A 219 6.07 -10.00 -17.01
CA GLU A 219 6.70 -11.17 -16.40
C GLU A 219 8.18 -10.87 -16.17
N VAL A 220 8.61 -10.96 -14.93
CA VAL A 220 10.01 -10.82 -14.53
C VAL A 220 10.55 -12.17 -14.11
N LYS A 221 11.65 -12.57 -14.74
CA LYS A 221 12.44 -13.75 -14.39
C LYS A 221 13.84 -13.27 -14.05
N TYR A 222 14.15 -13.27 -12.77
CA TYR A 222 15.45 -12.89 -12.28
C TYR A 222 16.08 -14.06 -11.52
N ASP A 223 17.12 -14.65 -12.11
CA ASP A 223 17.86 -15.78 -11.55
C ASP A 223 19.32 -15.67 -11.99
N THR A 224 20.16 -15.20 -11.09
CA THR A 224 21.61 -15.01 -11.36
C THR A 224 22.36 -16.32 -11.45
N ILE A 225 21.83 -17.42 -10.90
CA ILE A 225 22.46 -18.76 -10.96
C ILE A 225 22.23 -19.37 -12.34
N LYS A 226 21.04 -19.17 -12.91
CA LYS A 226 20.65 -19.64 -14.24
C LYS A 226 20.90 -18.62 -15.36
N GLU A 227 21.54 -17.51 -15.03
CA GLU A 227 21.82 -16.41 -15.97
C GLU A 227 20.57 -15.83 -16.67
N VAL A 228 19.40 -15.94 -16.04
CA VAL A 228 18.13 -15.41 -16.55
C VAL A 228 17.81 -14.09 -15.86
N GLN A 229 17.94 -12.99 -16.58
CA GLN A 229 17.75 -11.64 -16.06
C GLN A 229 16.88 -10.84 -17.04
N GLU A 230 15.59 -11.18 -17.11
CA GLU A 230 14.66 -10.67 -18.12
C GLU A 230 13.37 -10.15 -17.53
N SER A 231 12.92 -9.02 -18.09
CA SER A 231 11.59 -8.46 -17.89
C SER A 231 10.88 -8.42 -19.24
N LEU A 232 9.72 -9.05 -19.32
CA LEU A 232 8.87 -9.15 -20.51
C LEU A 232 7.61 -8.31 -20.28
N TYR A 233 7.28 -7.42 -21.20
CA TYR A 233 6.04 -6.65 -21.19
C TYR A 233 5.20 -7.01 -22.40
N PHE A 234 3.97 -7.39 -22.18
CA PHE A 234 3.05 -7.82 -23.21
C PHE A 234 1.80 -6.95 -23.26
N ASN A 235 1.47 -6.46 -24.44
CA ASN A 235 0.24 -5.72 -24.70
C ASN A 235 -0.79 -6.68 -25.33
N SER A 236 -1.86 -6.99 -24.60
CA SER A 236 -2.91 -7.91 -25.09
C SER A 236 -3.76 -7.34 -26.21
N LYS A 237 -3.71 -6.02 -26.46
CA LYS A 237 -4.47 -5.36 -27.52
C LYS A 237 -3.75 -5.41 -28.87
N THR A 238 -2.43 -5.19 -28.86
CA THR A 238 -1.60 -5.13 -30.08
C THR A 238 -0.86 -6.44 -30.34
N GLY A 239 -0.71 -7.29 -29.32
CA GLY A 239 0.11 -8.50 -29.39
C GLY A 239 1.62 -8.23 -29.30
N GLU A 240 2.01 -6.99 -29.04
CA GLU A 240 3.42 -6.59 -28.93
C GLU A 240 4.04 -7.12 -27.63
N LEU A 241 5.28 -7.57 -27.74
CA LEU A 241 6.11 -8.06 -26.66
C LEU A 241 7.41 -7.26 -26.62
N ASP A 242 7.63 -6.54 -25.52
CA ASP A 242 8.90 -5.87 -25.23
C ASP A 242 9.70 -6.67 -24.20
N LYS A 243 11.01 -6.77 -24.41
CA LYS A 243 11.92 -7.53 -23.58
C LYS A 243 13.08 -6.65 -23.14
N LYS A 244 13.28 -6.54 -21.81
CA LYS A 244 14.34 -5.73 -21.22
C LYS A 244 15.26 -6.60 -20.37
N HIS A 245 16.55 -6.31 -20.41
CA HIS A 245 17.50 -6.91 -19.50
C HIS A 245 17.44 -6.24 -18.12
N ILE A 246 17.54 -7.06 -17.06
CA ILE A 246 17.54 -6.60 -15.67
C ILE A 246 18.99 -6.55 -15.18
N PRO A 247 19.49 -5.41 -14.68
CA PRO A 247 20.80 -5.33 -14.07
C PRO A 247 20.84 -6.14 -12.77
N LYS A 248 22.05 -6.53 -12.34
CA LYS A 248 22.27 -7.29 -11.11
C LYS A 248 21.67 -6.57 -9.90
N GLN A 249 20.89 -7.31 -9.11
CA GLN A 249 20.25 -6.85 -7.89
C GLN A 249 20.98 -7.38 -6.65
N ILE A 250 20.67 -6.79 -5.48
CA ILE A 250 21.19 -7.25 -4.18
C ILE A 250 20.37 -8.37 -3.55
N PHE A 251 19.12 -8.58 -4.02
CA PHE A 251 18.30 -9.73 -3.66
C PHE A 251 18.56 -10.92 -4.59
N GLY A 252 18.18 -12.11 -4.15
CA GLY A 252 18.34 -13.36 -4.88
C GLY A 252 17.30 -13.56 -5.98
N PRO A 253 17.20 -14.80 -6.55
CA PRO A 253 16.22 -15.15 -7.56
C PRO A 253 14.78 -14.81 -7.19
N ILE A 254 14.04 -14.21 -8.13
CA ILE A 254 12.61 -13.93 -8.01
C ILE A 254 11.88 -14.25 -9.32
N ARG A 255 10.59 -14.51 -9.20
CA ARG A 255 9.65 -14.51 -10.31
C ARG A 255 8.47 -13.62 -9.98
N LEU A 256 8.18 -12.67 -10.86
CA LEU A 256 7.10 -11.71 -10.68
C LEU A 256 6.23 -11.71 -11.92
N ARG A 257 4.92 -11.81 -11.75
CA ARG A 257 3.94 -11.57 -12.80
C ARG A 257 2.97 -10.51 -12.34
N ILE A 258 2.73 -9.52 -13.19
CA ILE A 258 1.79 -8.44 -12.93
C ILE A 258 0.85 -8.33 -14.12
N TYR A 259 -0.43 -8.42 -13.88
CA TYR A 259 -1.50 -8.20 -14.84
C TYR A 259 -2.13 -6.84 -14.57
N TYR A 260 -2.09 -5.97 -15.56
CA TYR A 260 -2.64 -4.61 -15.48
C TYR A 260 -4.01 -4.55 -16.16
N PHE A 261 -4.94 -3.85 -15.51
CA PHE A 261 -6.31 -3.66 -15.96
C PHE A 261 -6.58 -2.17 -16.19
N ASP A 262 -6.61 -1.75 -17.45
CA ASP A 262 -7.14 -0.44 -17.81
C ASP A 262 -8.67 -0.38 -17.62
N GLU A 263 -9.28 0.78 -17.81
CA GLU A 263 -10.73 0.94 -17.61
C GLU A 263 -11.60 0.04 -18.52
N ALA A 264 -11.13 -0.28 -19.73
CA ALA A 264 -11.83 -1.18 -20.62
C ALA A 264 -11.71 -2.64 -20.15
N ALA A 265 -10.54 -3.03 -19.67
CA ALA A 265 -10.29 -4.34 -19.10
C ALA A 265 -11.09 -4.55 -17.80
N LYS A 266 -11.13 -3.56 -16.91
CA LYS A 266 -11.97 -3.59 -15.70
C LYS A 266 -13.45 -3.76 -16.02
N ARG A 267 -13.96 -3.05 -17.04
CA ARG A 267 -15.35 -3.21 -17.47
C ARG A 267 -15.65 -4.63 -17.96
N ARG A 268 -14.77 -5.22 -18.78
CA ARG A 268 -14.89 -6.62 -19.22
C ARG A 268 -14.83 -7.59 -18.04
N TYR A 269 -13.92 -7.36 -17.10
CA TYR A 269 -13.78 -8.16 -15.90
C TYR A 269 -15.06 -8.15 -15.05
N ARG A 270 -15.59 -6.96 -14.73
CA ARG A 270 -16.86 -6.80 -13.98
C ARG A 270 -18.02 -7.48 -14.68
N ALA A 271 -18.15 -7.31 -16.01
CA ALA A 271 -19.20 -7.96 -16.78
C ALA A 271 -19.15 -9.50 -16.69
N ALA A 272 -17.93 -10.07 -16.68
CA ALA A 272 -17.72 -11.52 -16.59
C ALA A 272 -17.93 -12.07 -15.16
N TYR A 273 -17.67 -11.27 -14.12
CA TYR A 273 -17.71 -11.69 -12.71
C TYR A 273 -18.83 -11.00 -11.90
N LYS A 274 -20.00 -10.79 -12.49
CA LYS A 274 -21.21 -10.25 -11.82
C LYS A 274 -20.95 -8.94 -11.07
N ASN A 275 -20.17 -8.05 -11.64
CA ASN A 275 -19.70 -6.79 -11.07
C ASN A 275 -18.77 -6.92 -9.85
N ASP A 276 -18.24 -8.11 -9.57
CA ASP A 276 -17.23 -8.33 -8.53
C ASP A 276 -15.82 -8.08 -9.11
N ASP A 277 -15.17 -7.01 -8.65
CA ASP A 277 -13.77 -6.68 -8.97
C ASP A 277 -12.84 -6.82 -7.75
N THR A 278 -13.32 -7.45 -6.67
CA THR A 278 -12.55 -7.61 -5.42
C THR A 278 -11.27 -8.41 -5.59
N ARG A 279 -11.18 -9.23 -6.65
CA ARG A 279 -9.97 -10.00 -7.01
C ARG A 279 -8.85 -9.15 -7.61
N ILE A 280 -9.15 -7.95 -8.13
CA ILE A 280 -8.13 -6.98 -8.53
C ILE A 280 -7.68 -6.28 -7.26
N ASP A 281 -6.71 -6.87 -6.58
CA ASP A 281 -6.38 -6.57 -5.19
C ASP A 281 -4.88 -6.36 -4.92
N GLY A 282 -4.09 -6.03 -5.96
CA GLY A 282 -2.68 -5.70 -5.85
C GLY A 282 -1.74 -6.89 -6.06
N ILE A 283 -0.53 -6.80 -5.51
CA ILE A 283 0.53 -7.80 -5.68
C ILE A 283 0.66 -8.62 -4.39
N LYS A 284 0.56 -9.94 -4.54
CA LYS A 284 0.74 -10.91 -3.45
C LYS A 284 2.14 -11.50 -3.49
N ILE A 285 2.73 -11.71 -2.33
CA ILE A 285 4.05 -12.33 -2.18
C ILE A 285 3.87 -13.75 -1.68
N TYR A 286 4.41 -14.68 -2.42
CA TYR A 286 4.50 -16.09 -2.07
C TYR A 286 5.94 -16.45 -1.75
N ARG A 287 6.11 -17.20 -0.67
CA ARG A 287 7.41 -17.75 -0.28
C ARG A 287 7.32 -19.25 -0.21
N ASP A 288 8.22 -19.92 -0.91
CA ASP A 288 8.24 -21.39 -1.02
C ASP A 288 6.87 -21.95 -1.49
N GLY A 289 6.17 -21.21 -2.35
CA GLY A 289 4.88 -21.55 -2.95
C GLY A 289 3.64 -21.24 -2.09
N ILE A 290 3.80 -20.77 -0.86
CA ILE A 290 2.69 -20.38 0.03
C ILE A 290 2.68 -18.86 0.24
N ILE A 291 1.48 -18.31 0.39
CA ILE A 291 1.31 -16.88 0.64
C ILE A 291 2.06 -16.45 1.91
N ALA A 292 2.99 -15.53 1.75
CA ALA A 292 3.88 -15.09 2.84
C ALA A 292 3.27 -13.98 3.70
N THR A 293 2.26 -13.29 3.18
CA THR A 293 1.63 -12.15 3.85
C THR A 293 0.13 -12.39 3.95
N PRO A 294 -0.54 -11.89 5.00
CA PRO A 294 -1.97 -12.12 5.22
C PRO A 294 -2.85 -11.27 4.28
N PHE A 295 -2.54 -11.21 3.00
CA PHE A 295 -3.38 -10.57 1.99
C PHE A 295 -4.72 -11.29 1.78
N ALA A 296 -4.86 -12.49 2.34
CA ALA A 296 -6.07 -13.27 2.30
C ALA A 296 -7.15 -12.80 3.29
N GLU A 297 -6.82 -11.88 4.21
CA GLU A 297 -7.82 -11.33 5.11
C GLU A 297 -8.67 -10.30 4.36
N TYR A 298 -9.79 -10.76 3.81
CA TYR A 298 -10.85 -9.90 3.34
C TYR A 298 -11.52 -9.27 4.55
N GLU A 299 -11.07 -8.11 4.96
CA GLU A 299 -11.80 -7.29 5.91
C GLU A 299 -12.63 -6.25 5.15
N GLN A 300 -13.94 -6.26 5.40
CA GLN A 300 -14.87 -5.22 4.95
C GLN A 300 -14.55 -3.83 5.55
N GLN A 301 -13.66 -3.77 6.54
CA GLN A 301 -13.22 -2.52 7.17
C GLN A 301 -12.14 -1.87 6.32
N LEU A 302 -12.47 -0.70 5.79
CA LEU A 302 -11.62 0.17 4.95
C LEU A 302 -10.24 0.49 5.59
N ASP A 303 -10.11 0.38 6.92
CA ASP A 303 -8.94 0.80 7.69
C ASP A 303 -7.78 -0.19 7.69
N LYS A 304 -7.99 -1.40 7.16
CA LYS A 304 -7.00 -2.49 7.23
C LYS A 304 -6.52 -3.01 5.88
N LYS A 305 -6.72 -2.27 4.80
CA LYS A 305 -6.06 -2.55 3.53
C LYS A 305 -4.55 -2.41 3.72
N ARG A 306 -3.86 -3.53 3.76
CA ARG A 306 -2.41 -3.56 3.86
C ARG A 306 -1.80 -3.37 2.47
N ASP A 307 -1.50 -2.13 2.17
CA ASP A 307 -0.68 -1.77 1.00
C ASP A 307 0.81 -1.88 1.36
N ILE A 308 1.31 -3.10 1.49
CA ILE A 308 2.71 -3.37 1.88
C ILE A 308 3.71 -2.76 0.90
N LEU A 309 3.37 -2.76 -0.38
CA LEU A 309 4.22 -2.19 -1.42
C LEU A 309 4.05 -0.67 -1.56
N GLY A 310 3.07 -0.07 -0.87
CA GLY A 310 2.79 1.35 -0.97
C GLY A 310 2.21 1.78 -2.32
N LEU A 311 1.53 0.87 -3.05
CA LEU A 311 0.96 1.17 -4.38
C LEU A 311 -0.09 2.27 -4.31
N ASP A 312 -1.02 2.15 -3.37
CA ASP A 312 -2.07 3.16 -3.18
C ASP A 312 -1.51 4.43 -2.55
N LYS A 313 -0.48 4.33 -1.67
CA LYS A 313 0.23 5.48 -1.13
C LYS A 313 0.90 6.32 -2.23
N ARG A 314 1.49 5.71 -3.24
CA ARG A 314 2.08 6.40 -4.38
C ARG A 314 1.04 7.19 -5.19
N ARG A 315 -0.22 6.76 -5.20
CA ARG A 315 -1.32 7.49 -5.88
C ARG A 315 -1.58 8.85 -5.26
N TYR A 316 -1.21 9.06 -3.99
CA TYR A 316 -1.35 10.37 -3.35
C TYR A 316 -0.40 11.42 -3.94
N SER A 317 0.72 10.98 -4.50
CA SER A 317 1.66 11.88 -5.18
C SER A 317 1.40 12.03 -6.69
N PHE A 318 0.79 11.02 -7.35
CA PHE A 318 0.60 10.94 -8.80
C PHE A 318 -0.68 10.17 -9.19
N ALA A 319 -1.86 10.56 -8.66
CA ALA A 319 -3.10 9.76 -8.66
C ALA A 319 -3.52 9.22 -10.03
N PHE A 320 -3.31 9.98 -11.11
CA PHE A 320 -3.79 9.61 -12.44
C PHE A 320 -2.75 8.87 -13.27
N ASP A 321 -1.48 8.97 -12.89
CA ASP A 321 -0.36 8.37 -13.63
C ASP A 321 0.19 7.13 -12.96
N THR A 322 0.02 6.97 -11.64
CA THR A 322 0.44 5.77 -10.92
C THR A 322 -0.60 4.65 -10.97
N VAL A 323 -0.10 3.43 -10.89
CA VAL A 323 -0.91 2.23 -10.81
C VAL A 323 -1.23 1.90 -9.35
N GLY A 324 -2.50 1.77 -9.02
CA GLY A 324 -2.96 1.40 -7.68
C GLY A 324 -3.29 -0.09 -7.54
N THR A 325 -3.56 -0.52 -6.29
CA THR A 325 -3.90 -1.91 -5.98
C THR A 325 -5.13 -2.42 -6.75
N ARG A 326 -6.11 -1.55 -7.03
CA ARG A 326 -7.33 -1.88 -7.80
C ARG A 326 -7.14 -1.86 -9.32
N GLU A 327 -5.90 -1.82 -9.79
CA GLU A 327 -5.58 -1.83 -11.22
C GLU A 327 -4.67 -2.99 -11.61
N VAL A 328 -4.18 -3.77 -10.63
CA VAL A 328 -3.28 -4.90 -10.88
C VAL A 328 -3.67 -6.15 -10.10
N ILE A 329 -3.39 -7.29 -10.70
CA ILE A 329 -3.23 -8.57 -10.02
C ILE A 329 -1.78 -8.97 -10.21
N GLY A 330 -1.04 -9.13 -9.12
CA GLY A 330 0.35 -9.50 -9.17
C GLY A 330 0.66 -10.69 -8.27
N VAL A 331 1.67 -11.46 -8.68
CA VAL A 331 2.22 -12.58 -7.91
C VAL A 331 3.73 -12.48 -7.95
N LEU A 332 4.32 -12.32 -6.79
CA LEU A 332 5.75 -12.42 -6.58
C LEU A 332 6.07 -13.73 -5.87
N ASP A 333 6.85 -14.58 -6.49
CA ASP A 333 7.37 -15.81 -5.89
C ASP A 333 8.84 -15.65 -5.53
N ILE A 334 9.16 -15.92 -4.28
CA ILE A 334 10.52 -15.97 -3.73
C ILE A 334 10.69 -17.26 -2.94
N THR A 335 11.93 -17.74 -2.82
CA THR A 335 12.26 -18.82 -1.91
C THR A 335 13.11 -18.31 -0.76
N LYS A 336 13.04 -18.98 0.38
CA LYS A 336 13.86 -18.61 1.53
C LYS A 336 15.33 -18.93 1.27
N ASN A 337 15.61 -20.04 0.56
CA ASN A 337 16.96 -20.45 0.28
C ASN A 337 17.68 -19.45 -0.62
N ASP A 338 16.98 -18.92 -1.62
CA ASP A 338 17.57 -17.98 -2.58
C ASP A 338 17.54 -16.52 -2.06
N ASN A 339 16.63 -16.21 -1.13
CA ASN A 339 16.45 -14.88 -0.52
C ASN A 339 16.50 -14.94 1.02
N PRO A 340 17.62 -15.40 1.62
CA PRO A 340 17.71 -15.59 3.08
C PRO A 340 17.64 -14.26 3.87
N LEU A 341 18.03 -13.14 3.25
CA LEU A 341 18.05 -11.83 3.86
C LEU A 341 16.68 -11.12 3.82
N ILE A 342 15.74 -11.59 3.01
CA ILE A 342 14.34 -11.16 3.10
C ILE A 342 13.70 -11.93 4.25
N ILE A 343 13.65 -11.34 5.43
CA ILE A 343 13.29 -11.98 6.69
C ILE A 343 11.85 -11.64 7.06
N ASP A 344 11.04 -12.64 7.42
CA ASP A 344 9.67 -12.39 7.90
C ASP A 344 9.70 -11.65 9.25
N ALA A 345 8.84 -10.64 9.40
CA ALA A 345 8.68 -9.97 10.68
C ALA A 345 8.10 -10.94 11.75
N THR A 346 8.39 -10.67 13.02
CA THR A 346 7.94 -11.52 14.14
C THR A 346 6.43 -11.63 14.25
N ASN A 347 5.70 -10.61 13.79
CA ASN A 347 4.23 -10.64 13.68
C ASN A 347 3.74 -11.34 12.40
N ARG A 348 4.65 -11.77 11.52
CA ARG A 348 4.37 -12.43 10.22
C ARG A 348 3.35 -11.72 9.33
N GLN A 349 3.19 -10.43 9.53
CA GLN A 349 2.27 -9.60 8.75
C GLN A 349 2.99 -8.86 7.63
N ASP A 350 4.32 -8.86 7.66
CA ASP A 350 5.21 -8.25 6.68
C ASP A 350 6.61 -8.87 6.78
N PHE A 351 7.55 -8.34 6.04
CA PHE A 351 8.97 -8.64 6.18
C PHE A 351 9.67 -7.57 7.01
N ILE A 352 10.83 -7.93 7.58
CA ILE A 352 11.67 -6.94 8.26
C ILE A 352 12.15 -5.92 7.21
N ASP A 353 11.97 -4.64 7.54
CA ASP A 353 12.36 -3.53 6.66
C ASP A 353 13.89 -3.35 6.67
N ASN A 354 14.58 -4.19 5.91
CA ASN A 354 16.02 -4.15 5.66
C ASN A 354 16.33 -3.71 4.22
N THR A 355 17.62 -3.57 3.90
CA THR A 355 18.09 -3.07 2.60
C THR A 355 17.62 -3.94 1.43
N GLU A 356 17.67 -5.26 1.58
CA GLU A 356 17.29 -6.21 0.53
C GLU A 356 15.78 -6.15 0.25
N TYR A 357 14.96 -6.08 1.30
CA TYR A 357 13.51 -5.99 1.14
C TYR A 357 13.08 -4.62 0.59
N ARG A 358 13.71 -3.51 1.02
CA ARG A 358 13.47 -2.19 0.42
C ARG A 358 13.82 -2.19 -1.07
N ARG A 359 14.98 -2.73 -1.45
CA ARG A 359 15.37 -2.81 -2.86
C ARG A 359 14.40 -3.68 -3.67
N LEU A 360 13.91 -4.78 -3.10
CA LEU A 360 12.88 -5.60 -3.74
C LEU A 360 11.58 -4.82 -3.95
N LYS A 361 11.12 -4.05 -2.96
CA LYS A 361 9.94 -3.17 -3.12
C LYS A 361 10.14 -2.14 -4.22
N GLU A 362 11.26 -1.43 -4.22
CA GLU A 362 11.61 -0.46 -5.28
C GLU A 362 11.62 -1.12 -6.66
N PHE A 363 12.25 -2.29 -6.77
CA PHE A 363 12.31 -3.03 -8.02
C PHE A 363 10.92 -3.40 -8.55
N ILE A 364 10.00 -3.84 -7.70
CA ILE A 364 8.61 -4.13 -8.09
C ILE A 364 7.93 -2.84 -8.60
N ILE A 365 8.15 -1.72 -7.92
CA ILE A 365 7.64 -0.42 -8.32
C ILE A 365 8.20 0.03 -9.67
N GLU A 366 9.50 -0.20 -9.92
CA GLU A 366 10.13 0.05 -11.21
C GLU A 366 9.46 -0.76 -12.34
N GLN A 367 9.04 -2.01 -12.07
CA GLN A 367 8.31 -2.81 -13.07
C GLN A 367 6.90 -2.25 -13.36
N LEU A 368 6.27 -1.57 -12.40
CA LEU A 368 4.99 -0.91 -12.61
C LEU A 368 5.11 0.37 -13.44
N SER A 369 6.27 1.03 -13.46
CA SER A 369 6.50 2.28 -14.17
C SER A 369 6.21 2.16 -15.67
N ALA A 370 6.44 1.00 -16.28
CA ALA A 370 6.09 0.73 -17.67
C ALA A 370 4.58 0.86 -17.93
N PHE A 371 3.74 0.38 -17.01
CA PHE A 371 2.27 0.53 -17.12
C PHE A 371 1.82 1.96 -16.83
N GLU A 372 2.53 2.66 -15.96
CA GLU A 372 2.30 4.07 -15.64
C GLU A 372 2.59 4.96 -16.84
N GLU A 373 3.67 4.70 -17.56
CA GLU A 373 4.02 5.39 -18.79
C GLU A 373 2.97 5.13 -19.90
N LEU A 374 2.53 3.89 -20.09
CA LEU A 374 1.45 3.56 -21.00
C LEU A 374 0.15 4.30 -20.65
N LYS A 375 -0.21 4.34 -19.38
CA LYS A 375 -1.39 5.04 -18.87
C LYS A 375 -1.32 6.53 -19.17
N ARG A 376 -0.16 7.15 -18.94
CA ARG A 376 0.12 8.57 -19.28
C ARG A 376 0.00 8.81 -20.78
N HIS A 377 0.66 7.97 -21.58
CA HIS A 377 0.66 8.09 -23.04
C HIS A 377 -0.75 7.93 -23.63
N GLU A 378 -1.53 6.94 -23.20
CA GLU A 378 -2.93 6.77 -23.61
C GLU A 378 -3.79 8.00 -23.28
N ARG A 379 -3.55 8.63 -22.12
CA ARG A 379 -4.26 9.83 -21.71
C ARG A 379 -3.92 11.02 -22.62
N VAL A 380 -2.64 11.21 -22.91
CA VAL A 380 -2.16 12.29 -23.82
C VAL A 380 -2.70 12.10 -25.23
N ILE A 381 -2.62 10.87 -25.78
CA ILE A 381 -3.15 10.57 -27.12
C ILE A 381 -4.65 10.83 -27.19
N LYS A 382 -5.44 10.38 -26.21
CA LYS A 382 -6.88 10.64 -26.21
C LYS A 382 -7.22 12.13 -26.20
N ARG A 383 -6.43 12.93 -25.46
CA ARG A 383 -6.58 14.38 -25.42
C ARG A 383 -6.26 14.99 -26.80
N SER A 384 -5.11 14.64 -27.38
CA SER A 384 -4.66 15.16 -28.67
C SER A 384 -5.58 14.80 -29.85
N ILE A 385 -6.13 13.59 -29.88
CA ILE A 385 -7.06 13.15 -30.94
C ILE A 385 -8.31 14.04 -30.97
N VAL A 386 -8.89 14.38 -29.83
CA VAL A 386 -10.09 15.24 -29.78
C VAL A 386 -9.76 16.66 -30.18
N GLU A 387 -8.65 17.20 -29.70
CA GLU A 387 -8.18 18.56 -30.04
C GLU A 387 -7.87 18.66 -31.53
N ASN A 388 -7.13 17.72 -32.10
CA ASN A 388 -6.80 17.67 -33.52
C ASN A 388 -8.05 17.59 -34.42
N LYS A 389 -9.03 16.74 -34.08
CA LYS A 389 -10.29 16.65 -34.84
C LYS A 389 -11.06 17.96 -34.87
N LEU A 390 -11.06 18.72 -33.79
CA LEU A 390 -11.71 20.06 -33.77
C LEU A 390 -10.92 21.08 -34.53
N ILE A 391 -9.58 21.04 -34.50
CA ILE A 391 -8.71 21.91 -35.28
C ILE A 391 -8.85 21.61 -36.78
N ASP A 392 -8.88 20.32 -37.16
CA ASP A 392 -9.09 19.90 -38.55
C ASP A 392 -10.45 20.41 -39.08
N ALA A 393 -11.53 20.16 -38.29
CA ALA A 393 -12.86 20.67 -38.66
C ALA A 393 -12.89 22.22 -38.79
N SER A 394 -12.19 22.94 -37.93
CA SER A 394 -12.04 24.41 -38.06
C SER A 394 -11.31 24.82 -39.33
N THR A 395 -10.29 24.04 -39.72
CA THR A 395 -9.48 24.29 -40.91
C THR A 395 -10.29 24.00 -42.18
N ASP A 396 -11.03 22.87 -42.20
CA ASP A 396 -11.90 22.50 -43.33
C ASP A 396 -12.98 23.57 -43.59
N VAL A 397 -13.60 24.09 -42.54
CA VAL A 397 -14.58 25.16 -42.67
C VAL A 397 -13.94 26.46 -43.23
N LYS A 398 -12.73 26.80 -42.84
CA LYS A 398 -11.99 27.95 -43.40
C LYS A 398 -11.65 27.77 -44.87
N ILE A 399 -11.28 26.56 -45.28
CA ILE A 399 -11.04 26.22 -46.68
C ILE A 399 -12.32 26.39 -47.46
N PHE A 400 -13.43 25.82 -46.94
CA PHE A 400 -14.76 25.94 -47.55
C PHE A 400 -15.22 27.40 -47.69
N GLU A 401 -15.03 28.24 -46.67
CA GLU A 401 -15.30 29.70 -46.77
C GLU A 401 -14.50 30.36 -47.89
N LYS A 402 -13.21 30.05 -48.04
CA LYS A 402 -12.36 30.59 -49.11
C LYS A 402 -12.82 30.15 -50.50
N GLU A 403 -13.28 28.91 -50.65
CA GLU A 403 -13.83 28.41 -51.91
C GLU A 403 -15.13 29.13 -52.27
N LEU A 404 -16.06 29.28 -51.30
CA LEU A 404 -17.27 30.06 -51.49
C LEU A 404 -16.97 31.52 -51.91
N GLN A 405 -15.94 32.14 -51.35
CA GLN A 405 -15.51 33.47 -51.76
C GLN A 405 -15.02 33.52 -53.24
N LYS A 406 -14.29 32.48 -53.68
CA LYS A 406 -13.86 32.37 -55.10
C LYS A 406 -15.04 32.24 -56.06
N ILE A 407 -15.99 31.38 -55.68
CA ILE A 407 -17.22 31.15 -56.49
C ILE A 407 -18.08 32.43 -56.54
N GLU A 408 -18.24 33.11 -55.39
CA GLU A 408 -18.98 34.38 -55.31
C GLU A 408 -18.40 35.40 -56.28
N ARG A 409 -17.07 35.59 -56.33
CA ARG A 409 -16.38 36.48 -57.27
C ARG A 409 -16.56 36.08 -58.74
N ALA A 410 -16.60 34.78 -59.04
CA ALA A 410 -16.75 34.27 -60.39
C ALA A 410 -18.18 34.47 -60.92
N ILE A 411 -19.18 34.46 -60.07
CA ILE A 411 -20.60 34.54 -60.43
C ILE A 411 -21.14 35.97 -60.35
N GLU A 412 -20.38 36.92 -59.86
CA GLU A 412 -20.79 38.29 -59.53
C GLU A 412 -21.45 39.01 -60.64
N LYS A 413 -21.23 38.66 -61.97
CA LYS A 413 -21.78 39.27 -63.15
C LYS A 413 -22.82 38.45 -63.92
N THR A 414 -23.10 37.19 -63.54
CA THR A 414 -23.80 36.25 -64.39
C THR A 414 -25.13 35.71 -63.84
N ASN A 415 -25.35 35.61 -62.52
CA ASN A 415 -26.60 35.05 -62.00
C ASN A 415 -26.94 35.60 -60.61
N PRO A 416 -27.96 36.46 -60.43
CA PRO A 416 -28.33 37.09 -59.17
C PRO A 416 -28.82 36.05 -58.09
N THR A 417 -29.59 35.04 -58.51
CA THR A 417 -30.12 34.03 -57.59
C THR A 417 -29.05 33.11 -57.04
N ALA A 418 -28.02 32.81 -57.86
CA ALA A 418 -26.89 31.99 -57.42
C ALA A 418 -26.01 32.79 -56.40
N LYS A 419 -25.90 34.11 -56.59
CA LYS A 419 -25.18 35.01 -55.65
C LYS A 419 -25.82 35.00 -54.26
N GLU A 420 -27.15 35.06 -54.18
CA GLU A 420 -27.91 35.04 -52.94
C GLU A 420 -27.71 33.71 -52.19
N ASN A 421 -27.76 32.56 -52.90
CA ASN A 421 -27.52 31.25 -52.33
C ASN A 421 -26.09 31.09 -51.80
N ILE A 422 -25.09 31.59 -52.52
CA ILE A 422 -23.68 31.53 -52.08
C ILE A 422 -23.44 32.45 -50.89
N SER A 423 -24.06 33.63 -50.86
CA SER A 423 -23.98 34.53 -49.69
C SER A 423 -24.56 33.86 -48.43
N ARG A 424 -25.70 33.13 -48.59
CA ARG A 424 -26.31 32.41 -47.50
C ARG A 424 -25.44 31.23 -47.02
N LEU A 425 -24.81 30.46 -47.91
CA LEU A 425 -23.87 29.39 -47.58
C LEU A 425 -22.62 29.94 -46.86
N LYS A 426 -22.12 31.08 -47.29
CA LYS A 426 -20.97 31.76 -46.67
C LYS A 426 -21.31 32.22 -45.25
N GLU A 427 -22.51 32.73 -45.01
CA GLU A 427 -22.99 33.10 -43.68
C GLU A 427 -23.13 31.89 -42.76
N GLN A 428 -23.65 30.78 -43.31
CA GLN A 428 -23.71 29.48 -42.57
C GLN A 428 -22.31 28.94 -42.25
N ALA A 429 -21.37 28.96 -43.17
CA ALA A 429 -19.99 28.54 -42.94
C ALA A 429 -19.30 29.39 -41.86
N LYS A 430 -19.51 30.70 -41.88
CA LYS A 430 -19.02 31.63 -40.88
C LYS A 430 -19.61 31.37 -39.51
N GLY A 431 -20.92 31.08 -39.45
CA GLY A 431 -21.59 30.65 -38.22
C GLY A 431 -21.02 29.33 -37.67
N LEU A 432 -20.79 28.34 -38.53
CA LEU A 432 -20.21 27.05 -38.15
C LEU A 432 -18.78 27.24 -37.64
N HIS A 433 -17.96 28.07 -38.29
CA HIS A 433 -16.60 28.36 -37.81
C HIS A 433 -16.60 29.01 -36.43
N GLN A 434 -17.53 29.94 -36.16
CA GLN A 434 -17.66 30.56 -34.84
C GLN A 434 -18.05 29.52 -33.75
N ILE A 435 -18.98 28.59 -34.07
CA ILE A 435 -19.39 27.53 -33.16
C ILE A 435 -18.22 26.61 -32.85
N ILE A 436 -17.45 26.17 -33.85
CA ILE A 436 -16.27 25.31 -33.66
C ILE A 436 -15.20 26.01 -32.83
N SER A 437 -14.89 27.26 -33.16
CA SER A 437 -13.89 28.06 -32.44
C SER A 437 -14.29 28.28 -30.96
N LYS A 438 -15.58 28.51 -30.70
CA LYS A 438 -16.14 28.61 -29.36
C LYS A 438 -16.03 27.25 -28.62
N GLY A 439 -16.35 26.17 -29.32
CA GLY A 439 -16.22 24.80 -28.78
C GLY A 439 -14.78 24.46 -28.38
N ILE A 440 -13.78 24.84 -29.21
CA ILE A 440 -12.36 24.66 -28.86
C ILE A 440 -11.99 25.46 -27.61
N SER A 441 -12.44 26.72 -27.53
CA SER A 441 -12.18 27.58 -26.37
C SER A 441 -12.84 27.06 -25.09
N GLU A 442 -14.09 26.61 -25.18
CA GLU A 442 -14.83 26.01 -24.05
C GLU A 442 -14.19 24.68 -23.61
N GLN A 443 -13.74 23.86 -24.56
CA GLN A 443 -13.02 22.62 -24.25
C GLN A 443 -11.72 22.90 -23.51
N LYS A 444 -10.93 23.89 -23.95
CA LYS A 444 -9.69 24.28 -23.23
C LYS A 444 -9.98 24.80 -21.83
N LYS A 445 -11.05 25.57 -21.63
CA LYS A 445 -11.49 26.02 -20.30
C LYS A 445 -11.91 24.85 -19.43
N TYR A 446 -12.72 23.94 -19.96
CA TYR A 446 -13.17 22.75 -19.25
C TYR A 446 -12.00 21.85 -18.87
N GLN A 447 -11.01 21.71 -19.74
CA GLN A 447 -9.81 20.93 -19.51
C GLN A 447 -8.98 21.51 -18.35
N LYS A 448 -8.77 22.84 -18.34
CA LYS A 448 -8.12 23.53 -17.21
C LYS A 448 -8.91 23.37 -15.91
N GLU A 449 -10.24 23.42 -15.96
CA GLU A 449 -11.09 23.22 -14.78
C GLU A 449 -11.03 21.78 -14.26
N VAL A 450 -10.99 20.78 -15.15
CA VAL A 450 -10.80 19.37 -14.77
C VAL A 450 -9.44 19.17 -14.12
N GLU A 451 -8.37 19.71 -14.70
CA GLU A 451 -7.02 19.65 -14.10
C GLU A 451 -6.97 20.35 -12.73
N ARG A 452 -7.68 21.45 -12.58
CA ARG A 452 -7.82 22.14 -11.29
C ARG A 452 -8.58 21.29 -10.28
N LYS A 453 -9.72 20.70 -10.67
CA LYS A 453 -10.49 19.77 -9.82
C LYS A 453 -9.70 18.51 -9.48
N GLU A 454 -8.94 17.98 -10.41
CA GLU A 454 -8.02 16.87 -10.19
C GLU A 454 -6.97 17.24 -9.13
N LYS A 455 -6.35 18.42 -9.20
CA LYS A 455 -5.40 18.92 -8.19
C LYS A 455 -6.05 19.07 -6.80
N VAL A 456 -7.30 19.51 -6.75
CA VAL A 456 -8.07 19.65 -5.48
C VAL A 456 -8.42 18.28 -4.88
N LEU A 457 -8.92 17.36 -5.71
CA LEU A 457 -9.23 15.99 -5.27
C LEU A 457 -7.98 15.28 -4.71
N TYR A 458 -6.85 15.51 -5.32
CA TYR A 458 -5.54 15.09 -4.91
C TYR A 458 -5.22 15.48 -3.46
N ARG A 459 -5.45 16.76 -3.13
CA ARG A 459 -5.21 17.30 -1.79
C ARG A 459 -6.19 16.71 -0.77
N LEU A 460 -7.46 16.57 -1.13
CA LEU A 460 -8.47 15.99 -0.24
C LEU A 460 -8.14 14.53 0.11
N VAL A 461 -7.66 13.76 -0.84
CA VAL A 461 -7.24 12.37 -0.62
C VAL A 461 -5.98 12.33 0.26
N SER A 462 -4.99 13.20 0.00
CA SER A 462 -3.82 13.36 0.88
C SER A 462 -4.23 13.74 2.31
N MET A 463 -5.20 14.65 2.48
CA MET A 463 -5.73 15.02 3.80
C MET A 463 -6.31 13.83 4.58
N GLN A 464 -6.94 12.88 3.92
CA GLN A 464 -7.53 11.71 4.61
C GLN A 464 -6.46 10.77 5.20
N GLU A 465 -5.33 10.57 4.51
CA GLU A 465 -4.19 9.82 5.08
C GLU A 465 -3.53 10.60 6.22
N PHE A 466 -3.30 11.88 6.02
CA PHE A 466 -2.74 12.74 7.06
C PHE A 466 -3.63 12.75 8.29
N ALA A 467 -4.95 12.83 8.14
CA ALA A 467 -5.88 12.78 9.26
C ALA A 467 -5.75 11.49 10.08
N SER A 468 -5.54 10.34 9.44
CA SER A 468 -5.31 9.07 10.15
C SER A 468 -3.98 9.06 10.91
N LEU A 469 -2.88 9.45 10.25
CA LEU A 469 -1.54 9.53 10.87
C LEU A 469 -1.51 10.55 12.01
N ILE A 470 -2.08 11.72 11.79
CA ILE A 470 -2.18 12.79 12.77
C ILE A 470 -3.04 12.34 13.96
N THR A 471 -4.20 11.73 13.72
CA THR A 471 -5.07 11.23 14.79
C THR A 471 -4.36 10.21 15.65
N HIS A 472 -3.57 9.31 15.05
CA HIS A 472 -2.76 8.34 15.79
C HIS A 472 -1.68 9.05 16.64
N ALA A 473 -0.99 10.03 16.08
CA ALA A 473 0.05 10.78 16.75
C ALA A 473 -0.51 11.62 17.92
N VAL A 474 -1.57 12.37 17.65
CA VAL A 474 -2.25 13.19 18.67
C VAL A 474 -2.75 12.30 19.81
N ARG A 475 -3.37 11.15 19.51
CA ARG A 475 -3.81 10.20 20.53
C ARG A 475 -2.66 9.65 21.36
N THR A 476 -1.53 9.35 20.73
CA THR A 476 -0.33 8.83 21.40
C THR A 476 0.28 9.87 22.33
N SER A 477 0.46 11.12 21.87
CA SER A 477 1.00 12.21 22.69
C SER A 477 0.06 12.57 23.85
N ILE A 478 -1.26 12.64 23.60
CA ILE A 478 -2.26 12.87 24.66
C ILE A 478 -2.22 11.74 25.70
N ALA A 479 -2.11 10.47 25.26
CA ALA A 479 -2.04 9.33 26.17
C ALA A 479 -0.79 9.39 27.06
N LYS A 480 0.38 9.76 26.50
CA LYS A 480 1.61 9.95 27.28
C LYS A 480 1.47 11.10 28.29
N VAL A 481 1.00 12.28 27.84
CA VAL A 481 0.77 13.44 28.71
C VAL A 481 -0.17 13.08 29.85
N LYS A 482 -1.28 12.40 29.54
CA LYS A 482 -2.25 11.93 30.53
C LYS A 482 -1.61 11.00 31.57
N HIS A 483 -0.87 9.98 31.12
CA HIS A 483 -0.23 9.01 31.98
C HIS A 483 0.81 9.67 32.91
N LEU A 484 1.64 10.58 32.37
CA LEU A 484 2.61 11.32 33.17
C LEU A 484 1.93 12.31 34.14
N GLY A 485 0.82 12.95 33.73
CA GLY A 485 -0.01 13.78 34.57
C GLY A 485 -0.65 13.00 35.74
N GLU A 486 -1.11 11.76 35.48
CA GLU A 486 -1.59 10.85 36.53
C GLU A 486 -0.47 10.49 37.52
N PHE A 487 0.72 10.24 37.04
CA PHE A 487 1.88 10.02 37.90
C PHE A 487 2.13 11.21 38.83
N PHE A 488 2.11 12.44 38.29
CA PHE A 488 2.24 13.66 39.13
C PHE A 488 1.12 13.75 40.15
N LYS A 489 -0.12 13.59 39.74
CA LYS A 489 -1.30 13.67 40.63
C LYS A 489 -1.22 12.71 41.81
N LEU A 490 -0.72 11.49 41.58
CA LEU A 490 -0.66 10.44 42.60
C LEU A 490 0.57 10.55 43.53
N ASN A 491 1.68 11.13 43.05
CA ASN A 491 2.98 11.03 43.72
C ASN A 491 3.54 12.36 44.19
N TYR A 492 3.05 13.51 43.70
CA TYR A 492 3.57 14.81 44.15
C TYR A 492 2.98 15.18 45.54
N PRO A 493 3.74 15.69 46.48
CA PRO A 493 5.14 16.18 46.45
C PRO A 493 6.20 15.23 47.04
N ASN A 494 6.21 13.96 46.67
CA ASN A 494 7.12 12.95 47.23
C ASN A 494 8.59 13.28 46.85
N GLN A 495 9.40 13.68 47.82
CA GLN A 495 10.79 14.07 47.62
C GLN A 495 11.69 12.95 47.08
N SER A 496 11.39 11.67 47.36
CA SER A 496 12.15 10.54 46.84
C SER A 496 12.02 10.38 45.32
N LEU A 497 11.01 11.01 44.71
CA LEU A 497 10.69 10.97 43.30
C LEU A 497 11.02 12.26 42.53
N GLU A 498 11.71 13.22 43.15
CA GLU A 498 12.01 14.53 42.56
C GLU A 498 12.70 14.44 41.19
N LYS A 499 13.64 13.50 41.04
CA LYS A 499 14.30 13.23 39.75
C LYS A 499 13.31 12.88 38.64
N TYR A 500 12.28 12.07 38.95
CA TYR A 500 11.26 11.68 37.97
C TYR A 500 10.32 12.84 37.67
N PHE A 501 9.97 13.67 38.64
CA PHE A 501 9.16 14.86 38.39
C PHE A 501 9.83 15.79 37.39
N LYS A 502 11.14 16.07 37.58
CA LYS A 502 11.91 16.90 36.65
C LYS A 502 11.98 16.25 35.24
N GLN A 503 12.24 14.96 35.19
CA GLN A 503 12.35 14.23 33.93
C GLN A 503 10.99 14.19 33.18
N TYR A 504 9.91 13.91 33.89
CA TYR A 504 8.58 13.79 33.30
C TYR A 504 7.96 15.13 32.90
N SER A 505 8.28 16.21 33.61
CA SER A 505 7.87 17.56 33.21
C SER A 505 8.46 17.95 31.85
N VAL A 506 9.73 17.60 31.59
CA VAL A 506 10.38 17.83 30.28
C VAL A 506 9.71 16.99 29.18
N VAL A 507 9.33 15.74 29.47
CA VAL A 507 8.62 14.90 28.51
C VAL A 507 7.24 15.45 28.21
N ILE A 508 6.47 15.89 29.23
CA ILE A 508 5.15 16.51 29.03
C ILE A 508 5.28 17.76 28.15
N TYR A 509 6.24 18.63 28.47
CA TYR A 509 6.47 19.84 27.68
C TYR A 509 6.76 19.51 26.21
N ARG A 510 7.64 18.53 25.96
CA ARG A 510 7.98 18.07 24.60
C ARG A 510 6.78 17.50 23.84
N GLU A 511 5.96 16.67 24.48
CA GLU A 511 4.75 16.12 23.85
C GLU A 511 3.73 17.23 23.55
N MET A 512 3.65 18.28 24.39
CA MET A 512 2.80 19.45 24.13
C MET A 512 3.29 20.28 22.93
N GLU A 513 4.61 20.52 22.82
CA GLU A 513 5.24 21.18 21.65
C GLU A 513 4.95 20.37 20.36
N THR A 514 5.02 19.05 20.44
CA THR A 514 4.68 18.16 19.31
C THR A 514 3.22 18.32 18.92
N LEU A 515 2.30 18.38 19.90
CA LEU A 515 0.87 18.58 19.62
C LEU A 515 0.59 19.95 18.99
N LEU A 516 1.26 21.00 19.44
CA LEU A 516 1.16 22.33 18.84
C LEU A 516 1.62 22.31 17.38
N ALA A 517 2.80 21.75 17.10
CA ALA A 517 3.34 21.64 15.75
C ALA A 517 2.42 20.84 14.81
N VAL A 518 1.79 19.76 15.31
CA VAL A 518 0.79 18.98 14.56
C VAL A 518 -0.46 19.81 14.28
N THR A 519 -0.92 20.60 15.25
CA THR A 519 -2.10 21.46 15.10
C THR A 519 -1.83 22.59 14.10
N ASP A 520 -0.69 23.24 14.17
CA ASP A 520 -0.27 24.27 13.23
C ASP A 520 -0.17 23.73 11.80
N PHE A 521 0.37 22.52 11.66
CA PHE A 521 0.38 21.82 10.37
C PHE A 521 -1.05 21.56 9.83
N MET A 522 -1.96 21.08 10.69
CA MET A 522 -3.37 20.88 10.28
C MET A 522 -4.03 22.17 9.82
N LEU A 523 -3.77 23.27 10.53
CA LEU A 523 -4.32 24.58 10.19
C LEU A 523 -3.75 25.12 8.89
N SER A 524 -2.44 25.00 8.65
CA SER A 524 -1.81 25.40 7.38
C SER A 524 -2.35 24.60 6.20
N PHE A 525 -2.63 23.32 6.39
CA PHE A 525 -3.22 22.46 5.35
C PHE A 525 -4.73 22.72 5.14
N ALA A 526 -5.50 22.99 6.20
CA ALA A 526 -6.94 23.25 6.13
C ALA A 526 -7.27 24.59 5.48
N ASN A 527 -6.39 25.58 5.61
CA ASN A 527 -6.55 26.93 5.07
C ASN A 527 -6.12 27.09 3.60
N VAL A 528 -5.67 26.03 2.94
CA VAL A 528 -5.32 26.10 1.52
C VAL A 528 -6.58 26.11 0.68
N ASP A 529 -7.08 27.31 0.40
CA ASP A 529 -8.15 27.54 -0.56
C ASP A 529 -7.66 27.17 -1.98
N PRO A 530 -8.41 26.33 -2.73
CA PRO A 530 -8.11 26.08 -4.14
C PRO A 530 -8.12 27.33 -5.02
N GLU A 531 -8.78 28.40 -4.57
CA GLU A 531 -8.79 29.71 -5.25
C GLU A 531 -7.51 30.51 -5.02
N SER A 532 -6.63 30.10 -4.09
CA SER A 532 -5.37 30.76 -3.76
C SER A 532 -4.17 30.37 -4.65
N PHE A 533 -4.40 29.66 -5.77
CA PHE A 533 -3.34 29.41 -6.75
C PHE A 533 -3.09 30.68 -7.56
N GLU A 534 -1.87 31.16 -7.49
CA GLU A 534 -1.42 32.31 -8.27
C GLU A 534 -0.16 31.94 -9.07
N GLU A 535 0.00 32.58 -10.22
CA GLU A 535 1.23 32.49 -10.97
C GLU A 535 2.20 33.53 -10.41
N PHE A 536 3.37 33.08 -10.01
CA PHE A 536 4.42 33.95 -9.48
C PHE A 536 5.82 33.50 -9.89
N ASN A 537 6.78 34.42 -9.83
CA ASN A 537 8.18 34.12 -10.06
C ASN A 537 8.79 33.49 -8.78
N LEU A 538 9.14 32.23 -8.89
CA LEU A 538 9.71 31.45 -7.77
C LEU A 538 11.07 32.01 -7.35
N SER A 539 11.90 32.44 -8.29
CA SER A 539 13.21 33.02 -8.04
C SER A 539 13.12 34.28 -7.21
N GLU A 540 12.18 35.17 -7.57
CA GLU A 540 11.92 36.41 -6.82
C GLU A 540 11.36 36.11 -5.43
N LEU A 541 10.48 35.12 -5.30
CA LEU A 541 9.94 34.72 -4.01
C LEU A 541 11.04 34.23 -3.06
N VAL A 542 11.90 33.33 -3.53
CA VAL A 542 12.99 32.77 -2.72
C VAL A 542 13.99 33.84 -2.31
N LYS A 543 14.41 34.70 -3.25
CA LYS A 543 15.28 35.89 -2.95
C LYS A 543 14.61 36.77 -1.92
N GLY A 544 13.35 37.18 -2.14
CA GLY A 544 12.63 38.03 -1.22
C GLY A 544 12.47 37.47 0.18
N LEU A 545 12.24 36.17 0.31
CA LEU A 545 12.19 35.49 1.61
C LEU A 545 13.55 35.52 2.32
N LEU A 546 14.59 35.07 1.66
CA LEU A 546 15.89 34.91 2.29
C LEU A 546 16.58 36.25 2.57
N GLU A 547 16.56 37.20 1.63
CA GLU A 547 17.28 38.47 1.71
C GLU A 547 16.52 39.57 2.48
N ASN A 548 15.17 39.53 2.48
CA ASN A 548 14.35 40.55 3.10
C ASN A 548 13.64 40.07 4.34
N HIS A 549 12.86 38.97 4.26
CA HIS A 549 12.04 38.49 5.38
C HIS A 549 12.90 37.96 6.53
N TYR A 550 13.93 37.16 6.23
CA TYR A 550 14.83 36.59 7.26
C TYR A 550 16.06 37.45 7.56
N LYS A 551 16.20 38.61 6.95
CA LYS A 551 17.36 39.51 7.10
C LYS A 551 17.72 39.82 8.57
N ASP A 552 16.71 40.17 9.37
CA ASP A 552 16.94 40.55 10.78
C ASP A 552 17.26 39.31 11.64
N VAL A 553 16.69 38.17 11.30
CA VAL A 553 16.98 36.89 11.98
C VAL A 553 18.42 36.48 11.70
N PHE A 554 18.87 36.52 10.46
CA PHE A 554 20.24 36.18 10.06
C PHE A 554 21.25 37.13 10.68
N ARG A 555 20.95 38.44 10.73
CA ARG A 555 21.79 39.42 11.41
C ARG A 555 21.92 39.13 12.90
N LYS A 556 20.81 38.85 13.60
CA LYS A 556 20.78 38.53 15.02
C LYS A 556 21.56 37.27 15.35
N GLU A 557 21.47 36.24 14.51
CA GLU A 557 22.14 34.97 14.68
C GLU A 557 23.59 34.97 14.13
N ASN A 558 24.08 36.10 13.58
CA ASN A 558 25.37 36.23 12.88
C ASN A 558 25.55 35.19 11.75
N ILE A 559 24.53 35.00 10.93
CA ILE A 559 24.55 34.09 9.78
C ILE A 559 24.90 34.87 8.52
N HIS A 560 25.92 34.42 7.81
CA HIS A 560 26.27 34.92 6.48
C HIS A 560 25.43 34.20 5.42
N LEU A 561 24.60 34.97 4.72
CA LEU A 561 23.74 34.47 3.66
C LEU A 561 24.35 34.77 2.28
N GLU A 562 24.39 33.76 1.41
CA GLU A 562 24.72 33.87 -0.01
C GLU A 562 23.53 33.36 -0.85
N VAL A 563 22.99 34.20 -1.75
CA VAL A 563 21.89 33.80 -2.68
C VAL A 563 22.34 34.04 -4.09
N ASP A 564 22.43 32.97 -4.91
CA ASP A 564 22.78 33.01 -6.33
C ASP A 564 21.75 32.22 -7.16
N ILE A 565 20.63 32.84 -7.48
CA ILE A 565 19.59 32.27 -8.34
C ILE A 565 19.63 33.04 -9.66
N LYS A 566 20.10 32.38 -10.73
CA LYS A 566 20.42 33.04 -12.04
C LYS A 566 19.21 33.20 -12.91
N ASP A 567 18.29 32.26 -12.88
CA ASP A 567 17.20 32.18 -13.84
C ASP A 567 15.85 32.46 -13.17
N ASP A 568 14.94 33.08 -13.92
CA ASP A 568 13.56 33.28 -13.50
C ASP A 568 12.72 32.08 -13.85
N PHE A 569 11.86 31.65 -12.89
CA PHE A 569 10.96 30.52 -13.05
C PHE A 569 9.55 30.89 -12.61
N LEU A 570 8.60 30.87 -13.55
CA LEU A 570 7.18 31.06 -13.27
C LEU A 570 6.53 29.74 -12.89
N ILE A 571 5.82 29.74 -11.77
CA ILE A 571 5.09 28.59 -11.27
C ILE A 571 3.68 28.99 -10.84
N GLU A 572 2.68 28.17 -11.17
CA GLU A 572 1.31 28.34 -10.69
C GLU A 572 1.07 27.40 -9.50
N THR A 573 1.07 27.93 -8.29
CA THR A 573 0.84 27.17 -7.06
C THR A 573 0.39 28.09 -5.91
N ASN A 574 0.20 27.51 -4.73
CA ASN A 574 -0.03 28.29 -3.51
C ASN A 574 1.31 28.86 -3.01
N LYS A 575 1.40 30.16 -3.01
CA LYS A 575 2.61 30.91 -2.60
C LYS A 575 2.95 30.73 -1.13
N GLU A 576 1.94 30.68 -0.27
CA GLU A 576 2.12 30.47 1.19
C GLU A 576 2.71 29.09 1.48
N ALA A 577 2.20 28.04 0.82
CA ALA A 577 2.76 26.69 0.96
C ALA A 577 4.23 26.63 0.54
N PHE A 578 4.64 27.44 -0.46
CA PHE A 578 6.02 27.51 -0.88
C PHE A 578 6.89 28.27 0.14
N GLN A 579 6.34 29.31 0.75
CA GLN A 579 7.00 30.04 1.86
C GLN A 579 7.26 29.10 3.05
N ASP A 580 6.31 28.24 3.39
CA ASP A 580 6.45 27.26 4.48
C ASP A 580 7.60 26.26 4.26
N ILE A 581 7.86 25.86 2.99
CA ILE A 581 9.02 25.02 2.63
C ILE A 581 10.32 25.69 3.10
N PHE A 582 10.53 26.95 2.69
CA PHE A 582 11.75 27.68 3.06
C PHE A 582 11.81 28.01 4.54
N GLN A 583 10.68 28.30 5.19
CA GLN A 583 10.60 28.50 6.63
C GLN A 583 11.10 27.27 7.40
N ASN A 584 10.69 26.08 6.99
CA ASN A 584 11.14 24.83 7.60
C ASN A 584 12.65 24.60 7.37
N LEU A 585 13.14 24.84 6.15
CA LEU A 585 14.57 24.68 5.85
C LEU A 585 15.44 25.68 6.65
N VAL A 586 15.05 26.96 6.65
CA VAL A 586 15.76 28.01 7.42
C VAL A 586 15.75 27.71 8.91
N SER A 587 14.59 27.32 9.46
CA SER A 587 14.48 26.94 10.90
C SER A 587 15.40 25.78 11.26
N ASN A 588 15.50 24.76 10.39
CA ASN A 588 16.38 23.63 10.60
C ASN A 588 17.86 24.04 10.54
N SER A 589 18.24 24.88 9.57
CA SER A 589 19.61 25.40 9.46
C SER A 589 20.01 26.26 10.65
N ILE A 590 19.13 27.14 11.16
CA ILE A 590 19.42 27.93 12.37
C ILE A 590 19.72 27.01 13.56
N LYS A 591 18.94 25.93 13.74
CA LYS A 591 19.20 24.93 14.79
C LYS A 591 20.52 24.21 14.57
N ALA A 592 20.86 23.86 13.34
CA ALA A 592 22.10 23.18 12.99
C ALA A 592 23.34 24.07 13.19
N LEU A 593 23.18 25.38 13.06
CA LEU A 593 24.25 26.38 13.19
C LEU A 593 24.48 26.86 14.61
N LYS A 594 23.71 26.39 15.59
CA LYS A 594 23.74 26.93 16.98
C LYS A 594 25.14 27.02 17.58
N ASP A 595 25.96 25.99 17.41
CA ASP A 595 27.29 25.86 17.99
C ASP A 595 28.43 26.15 16.98
N VAL A 596 28.11 26.69 15.80
CA VAL A 596 29.07 27.04 14.78
C VAL A 596 29.52 28.50 14.94
N SER A 597 30.81 28.74 14.89
CA SER A 597 31.39 30.09 15.06
C SER A 597 31.25 30.97 13.79
N ASP A 598 31.45 30.42 12.63
CA ASP A 598 31.32 31.08 11.31
C ASP A 598 30.12 30.47 10.59
N LYS A 599 28.94 31.04 10.82
CA LYS A 599 27.66 30.52 10.38
C LYS A 599 27.38 30.94 8.94
N LYS A 600 27.09 29.97 8.04
CA LYS A 600 26.85 30.21 6.64
C LYS A 600 25.61 29.47 6.13
N ILE A 601 24.80 30.16 5.35
CA ILE A 601 23.71 29.59 4.55
C ILE A 601 23.91 30.04 3.10
N LYS A 602 23.78 29.11 2.16
CA LYS A 602 23.87 29.37 0.73
C LYS A 602 22.65 28.80 0.01
N CYS A 603 22.05 29.60 -0.87
CA CYS A 603 20.96 29.17 -1.73
C CYS A 603 21.34 29.45 -3.18
N THR A 604 21.40 28.40 -4.01
CA THR A 604 21.67 28.55 -5.44
C THR A 604 20.55 27.94 -6.25
N GLY A 605 20.22 28.53 -7.43
CA GLY A 605 19.18 28.03 -8.29
C GLY A 605 19.46 28.27 -9.76
N TYR A 606 19.05 27.32 -10.61
CA TYR A 606 19.21 27.42 -12.06
C TYR A 606 18.17 26.57 -12.81
N LEU A 607 17.93 26.91 -14.06
CA LEU A 607 17.11 26.13 -14.99
C LEU A 607 17.93 24.99 -15.59
N ASN A 608 17.38 23.79 -15.56
CA ASN A 608 17.84 22.65 -16.33
C ASN A 608 16.91 22.46 -17.55
N THR A 609 17.16 21.46 -18.40
CA THR A 609 16.39 21.18 -19.62
C THR A 609 14.89 20.97 -19.39
N ASP A 610 14.52 20.38 -18.24
CA ASP A 610 13.15 19.94 -17.92
C ASP A 610 12.66 20.37 -16.52
N SER A 611 13.51 21.08 -15.76
CA SER A 611 13.24 21.37 -14.36
C SER A 611 13.98 22.60 -13.84
N PHE A 612 13.44 23.21 -12.78
CA PHE A 612 14.14 24.19 -11.96
C PHE A 612 14.77 23.50 -10.75
N VAL A 613 16.05 23.76 -10.53
CA VAL A 613 16.83 23.12 -9.46
C VAL A 613 17.28 24.17 -8.46
N ILE A 614 17.01 23.94 -7.17
CA ILE A 614 17.46 24.77 -6.06
C ILE A 614 18.35 23.92 -5.13
N TYR A 615 19.51 24.45 -4.74
CA TYR A 615 20.31 23.92 -3.66
C TYR A 615 20.24 24.88 -2.46
N PHE A 616 19.85 24.33 -1.32
CA PHE A 616 19.82 25.04 -0.05
C PHE A 616 20.78 24.38 0.91
N SER A 617 21.84 25.12 1.31
CA SER A 617 23.00 24.56 2.02
C SER A 617 23.26 25.33 3.31
N ASP A 618 23.67 24.63 4.36
CA ASP A 618 24.24 25.21 5.60
C ASP A 618 25.55 24.51 6.00
N ASN A 619 26.36 25.19 6.78
CA ASN A 619 27.60 24.65 7.35
C ASN A 619 27.44 24.19 8.80
N GLY A 620 26.25 23.72 9.19
CA GLY A 620 25.94 23.21 10.51
C GLY A 620 26.59 21.86 10.83
N TYR A 621 26.05 21.14 11.81
CA TYR A 621 26.59 19.84 12.24
C TYR A 621 26.41 18.73 11.16
N GLY A 622 25.61 18.95 10.14
CA GLY A 622 25.44 18.05 9.01
C GLY A 622 24.46 16.90 9.22
N ILE A 623 24.34 16.09 8.17
CA ILE A 623 23.46 14.91 8.11
C ILE A 623 24.32 13.69 7.79
N ASP A 624 24.21 12.62 8.60
CA ASP A 624 24.88 11.36 8.34
C ASP A 624 24.39 10.75 7.03
N MET A 625 25.30 10.15 6.26
CA MET A 625 24.97 9.52 4.97
C MET A 625 23.92 8.42 5.10
N ASN A 626 23.87 7.72 6.24
CA ASN A 626 22.89 6.68 6.53
C ASN A 626 21.50 7.23 6.87
N ASP A 627 21.41 8.52 7.21
CA ASP A 627 20.16 9.16 7.63
C ASP A 627 19.48 9.96 6.50
N LYS A 628 20.05 10.04 5.30
CA LYS A 628 19.57 10.89 4.20
C LYS A 628 18.10 10.71 3.86
N GLU A 629 17.60 9.49 3.92
CA GLU A 629 16.17 9.17 3.70
C GLU A 629 15.39 9.20 5.02
N TRP A 630 16.02 8.77 6.11
CA TRP A 630 15.39 8.70 7.42
C TRP A 630 14.89 10.06 7.91
N ILE A 631 15.60 11.15 7.63
CA ILE A 631 15.24 12.51 8.09
C ILE A 631 13.92 13.03 7.52
N PHE A 632 13.45 12.49 6.39
CA PHE A 632 12.14 12.81 5.80
C PHE A 632 11.00 11.96 6.39
N GLY A 633 11.30 11.00 7.26
CA GLY A 633 10.30 10.21 7.96
C GLY A 633 9.56 11.01 9.03
N LEU A 634 8.29 10.67 9.23
CA LEU A 634 7.42 11.31 10.23
C LEU A 634 7.98 11.09 11.65
N TYR A 635 8.11 12.18 12.44
CA TYR A 635 8.69 12.19 13.78
C TYR A 635 10.19 11.85 13.88
N ASN A 636 10.87 11.73 12.76
CA ASN A 636 12.29 11.48 12.75
C ASN A 636 13.05 12.80 13.06
N THR A 637 13.68 12.86 14.20
CA THR A 637 14.45 14.05 14.63
C THR A 637 15.62 13.66 15.52
N ARG A 638 16.78 14.24 15.26
CA ARG A 638 17.93 14.23 16.17
C ARG A 638 17.98 15.50 17.02
N THR A 639 17.13 16.49 16.73
CA THR A 639 17.05 17.77 17.46
C THR A 639 15.90 17.81 18.46
N ALA A 640 15.45 16.67 18.96
CA ALA A 640 14.36 16.58 19.93
C ALA A 640 14.64 17.40 21.20
N GLU A 641 15.90 17.50 21.64
CA GLU A 641 16.33 18.29 22.78
C GLU A 641 16.28 19.81 22.52
N LEU A 642 16.28 20.21 21.25
CA LEU A 642 16.18 21.59 20.79
C LEU A 642 14.76 21.98 20.33
N GLY A 643 13.74 21.20 20.70
CA GLY A 643 12.36 21.47 20.34
C GLY A 643 11.98 21.04 18.91
N GLY A 644 12.70 20.07 18.33
CA GLY A 644 12.36 19.51 17.02
C GLY A 644 11.26 18.45 17.11
N ALA A 645 10.07 18.71 16.55
CA ALA A 645 8.97 17.75 16.50
C ALA A 645 9.13 16.64 15.43
N GLY A 646 10.16 16.73 14.57
CA GLY A 646 10.40 15.78 13.48
C GLY A 646 9.34 15.83 12.35
N LEU A 647 8.65 16.96 12.20
CA LEU A 647 7.60 17.17 11.19
C LEU A 647 8.08 18.03 10.02
N GLY A 648 9.02 18.97 10.24
CA GLY A 648 9.37 19.99 9.26
C GLY A 648 9.85 19.44 7.92
N LEU A 649 10.84 18.53 7.92
CA LEU A 649 11.35 17.93 6.66
C LEU A 649 10.35 16.99 6.01
N TYR A 650 9.55 16.28 6.79
CA TYR A 650 8.45 15.49 6.25
C TYR A 650 7.43 16.36 5.51
N ILE A 651 7.06 17.52 6.08
CA ILE A 651 6.17 18.51 5.44
C ILE A 651 6.79 19.02 4.14
N VAL A 652 8.05 19.42 4.18
CA VAL A 652 8.80 19.90 3.01
C VAL A 652 8.77 18.85 1.89
N GLU A 653 9.07 17.60 2.19
CA GLU A 653 9.03 16.52 1.20
C GLU A 653 7.64 16.39 0.57
N LYS A 654 6.57 16.39 1.38
CA LYS A 654 5.19 16.22 0.86
C LYS A 654 4.72 17.42 0.05
N GLN A 655 5.10 18.63 0.45
CA GLN A 655 4.80 19.85 -0.33
C GLN A 655 5.53 19.86 -1.68
N ILE A 656 6.81 19.48 -1.71
CA ILE A 656 7.59 19.37 -2.96
C ILE A 656 7.05 18.25 -3.86
N LEU A 657 6.71 17.11 -3.30
CA LEU A 657 6.07 16.01 -4.03
C LEU A 657 4.72 16.43 -4.64
N ALA A 658 3.94 17.25 -3.94
CA ALA A 658 2.68 17.80 -4.47
C ALA A 658 2.87 18.72 -5.68
N LEU A 659 4.07 19.23 -5.88
CA LEU A 659 4.49 20.00 -7.06
C LEU A 659 5.12 19.13 -8.16
N ASN A 660 4.99 17.80 -8.07
CA ASN A 660 5.71 16.83 -8.90
C ASN A 660 7.23 16.96 -8.80
N GLY A 661 7.73 17.62 -7.76
CA GLY A 661 9.14 17.84 -7.50
C GLY A 661 9.74 16.73 -6.64
N LYS A 662 11.05 16.81 -6.44
CA LYS A 662 11.83 15.94 -5.59
C LYS A 662 12.70 16.77 -4.66
N ILE A 663 12.82 16.35 -3.39
CA ILE A 663 13.84 16.85 -2.47
C ILE A 663 14.75 15.70 -2.06
N GLU A 664 16.04 15.95 -2.00
CA GLU A 664 17.04 14.95 -1.61
C GLU A 664 18.22 15.63 -0.91
N VAL A 665 18.87 14.89 0.00
CA VAL A 665 20.14 15.32 0.61
C VAL A 665 21.28 14.88 -0.31
N VAL A 666 22.08 15.85 -0.77
CA VAL A 666 23.21 15.61 -1.66
C VAL A 666 24.55 15.80 -0.94
N GLU A 667 25.66 15.71 -1.68
CA GLU A 667 26.98 16.02 -1.12
C GLU A 667 27.02 17.48 -0.65
N ASN A 668 27.57 17.71 0.54
CA ASN A 668 27.56 19.04 1.15
C ASN A 668 28.46 20.03 0.39
N GLU A 669 27.92 21.23 0.16
CA GLU A 669 28.63 22.39 -0.39
C GLU A 669 29.77 22.84 0.53
N PHE A 670 29.50 22.85 1.84
CA PHE A 670 30.48 23.23 2.86
C PHE A 670 31.19 22.03 3.45
N LYS A 671 32.52 22.01 3.39
CA LYS A 671 33.35 20.94 4.00
C LYS A 671 34.05 21.48 5.22
N PRO A 672 34.26 20.70 6.31
CA PRO A 672 33.97 19.25 6.41
C PRO A 672 32.55 18.89 6.87
N THR A 673 31.76 19.86 7.37
CA THR A 673 30.41 19.61 7.94
C THR A 673 29.35 20.49 7.30
N GLY A 674 28.10 20.13 7.44
CA GLY A 674 26.93 20.86 6.96
C GLY A 674 25.95 19.96 6.21
N ALA A 675 24.83 20.53 5.75
CA ALA A 675 23.82 19.86 4.96
C ALA A 675 23.53 20.62 3.67
N THR A 676 23.24 19.88 2.59
CA THR A 676 22.75 20.44 1.33
C THR A 676 21.52 19.69 0.86
N PHE A 677 20.42 20.42 0.73
CA PHE A 677 19.16 19.95 0.16
C PHE A 677 19.07 20.37 -1.29
N LYS A 678 18.86 19.42 -2.18
CA LYS A 678 18.57 19.65 -3.58
C LYS A 678 17.08 19.48 -3.81
N ILE A 679 16.43 20.55 -4.28
CA ILE A 679 15.02 20.59 -4.66
C ILE A 679 14.95 20.67 -6.18
N THR A 680 14.21 19.76 -6.81
CA THR A 680 13.98 19.71 -8.25
C THR A 680 12.50 19.86 -8.53
N ILE A 681 12.10 20.86 -9.31
CA ILE A 681 10.70 21.12 -9.67
C ILE A 681 10.61 21.02 -11.19
N PRO A 682 9.89 20.04 -11.75
CA PRO A 682 9.75 19.90 -13.20
C PRO A 682 8.90 21.03 -13.79
N PHE A 683 9.14 21.37 -15.04
CA PHE A 683 8.26 22.26 -15.77
C PHE A 683 6.88 21.62 -15.90
N THR A 684 5.83 22.33 -15.56
CA THR A 684 4.45 21.93 -15.87
C THR A 684 4.21 22.25 -17.33
N ASN A 685 4.27 21.23 -18.20
CA ASN A 685 3.82 21.33 -19.60
C ASN A 685 2.31 21.52 -19.68
#